data_17d27015e60bde53c0d973ce65f5f925
#
_entry.id   17d27015e60bde53c0d973ce65f5f925
#
_cell.length_a   1.000
_cell.length_b   1.000
_cell.length_c   1.000
_cell.angle_alpha   90.00
_cell.angle_beta   90.00
_cell.angle_gamma   90.00
#
_symmetry.space_group_name_H-M   'P 1'
#
loop_
_entity.id
_entity.type
_entity.pdbx_description
1 polymer ?
#
loop_
_entity_poly.entity_id
_entity_poly.type
_entity_poly.pdbx_seq_one_letter_code
_entity_poly.pdbx_strand_id
1 'polypeptide(L)'
;MAAESEFDEEEEPSFSDPEDFVDDIDDEELLEDVLRERPLEADGIASVVVVDNVPQVGPERLEKLKNVIHKIFSKFGKITNEFYPEVAGTTKGYIFLEYASPNQALEAVKNADGYKLDKQHTFRVNLFTDFDKYGNMRHWFEDPDCRDQYSVIYESGERTAIFSNDPKEPILVEERARWTETYVRWSPKGTYLATFHQRGIALWGGEKFKQIQRFSHQGVSLIDFSPCERYVVTFSPLMDTKEDPQAIIIWDILTGQKKRGFHCESSAHWPIFKWSQDGKFFARMTQDTLSIYETPIRHKKSLKISGIKDFSWSPGDNIIAFWVPEDKDIPARVTLMQFPSRLEIRVRNLFNVVDYKLHWQRQGDYLCVKVDRTPRGTQGVVTNFEIFRRREKQVPVDVVEMKESIIAFAWEPNGSKFAVLHGESPRINASFYHVKSNGKIDLIKMFDKQQANSIFWSPHGQFMVLAGLRSMNGALAFVDTSDCTIMYIAEHYMASDVEWDPTGRYVVTSVSWWSHKVDNAYWLWTFQGRLLQKNNKDRFCQLPWSPCPPTLLSQEQIKVFLILTGDLEGPQEQKDRLSQSKVSKELVDKSRLMMEEYRRYKDSAIQLYNQQRELRLQLRGGVVTDELDSNVEDWEEETIEFFISEEIINLGDLE
;
A
#
# COMPACT_ATOMS: atom_id res chain seq x y z
N MET A 1 -58.58 36.58 -30.40
CA MET A 1 -58.26 35.80 -31.59
C MET A 1 -56.82 35.37 -31.41
N ALA A 2 -56.65 34.20 -30.84
CA ALA A 2 -55.36 33.54 -30.72
C ALA A 2 -55.39 32.39 -31.72
N ALA A 3 -54.38 32.32 -32.57
CA ALA A 3 -54.17 31.22 -33.50
C ALA A 3 -53.37 30.13 -32.74
N GLU A 4 -53.98 28.98 -32.59
CA GLU A 4 -53.31 27.75 -32.21
C GLU A 4 -52.52 27.25 -33.41
N SER A 5 -51.22 27.01 -33.21
CA SER A 5 -50.38 26.29 -34.16
C SER A 5 -50.42 24.83 -33.81
N GLU A 6 -51.03 24.02 -34.65
CA GLU A 6 -50.91 22.57 -34.65
C GLU A 6 -49.44 22.19 -34.89
N PHE A 7 -48.86 21.41 -33.99
CA PHE A 7 -47.64 20.69 -34.22
C PHE A 7 -48.02 19.36 -34.88
N ASP A 8 -47.59 19.17 -36.13
CA ASP A 8 -47.63 17.89 -36.82
C ASP A 8 -46.71 16.91 -36.03
N GLU A 9 -47.31 15.87 -35.47
CA GLU A 9 -46.56 14.70 -35.04
C GLU A 9 -46.07 13.98 -36.29
N GLU A 10 -44.74 14.05 -36.54
CA GLU A 10 -44.11 13.17 -37.51
C GLU A 10 -44.25 11.74 -37.04
N GLU A 11 -45.09 10.95 -37.72
CA GLU A 11 -45.18 9.51 -37.55
C GLU A 11 -43.80 8.89 -37.85
N GLU A 12 -43.15 8.31 -36.82
CA GLU A 12 -41.95 7.49 -37.01
C GLU A 12 -42.32 6.33 -38.00
N PRO A 13 -41.48 6.07 -39.02
CA PRO A 13 -41.72 4.99 -39.94
C PRO A 13 -41.72 3.65 -39.18
N SER A 14 -42.86 3.01 -39.10
CA SER A 14 -43.00 1.65 -38.58
C SER A 14 -42.34 0.71 -39.59
N PHE A 15 -41.14 0.23 -39.25
CA PHE A 15 -40.55 -0.93 -39.93
C PHE A 15 -41.25 -2.18 -39.38
N SER A 16 -42.26 -2.65 -40.11
CA SER A 16 -42.77 -4.02 -39.92
C SER A 16 -41.98 -4.93 -40.86
N ASP A 17 -41.32 -5.92 -40.28
CA ASP A 17 -40.71 -6.98 -41.05
C ASP A 17 -41.76 -7.64 -41.99
N PRO A 18 -41.38 -8.09 -43.18
CA PRO A 18 -42.29 -8.82 -44.08
C PRO A 18 -42.90 -10.03 -43.37
N GLU A 19 -44.19 -10.33 -43.62
CA GLU A 19 -44.93 -11.44 -42.96
C GLU A 19 -44.27 -12.83 -43.07
N ASP A 20 -43.26 -13.01 -43.94
CA ASP A 20 -42.48 -14.23 -44.13
C ASP A 20 -41.00 -14.11 -43.64
N PHE A 21 -40.64 -13.04 -42.90
CA PHE A 21 -39.32 -12.92 -42.34
C PHE A 21 -39.27 -13.76 -41.05
N VAL A 22 -38.84 -14.98 -41.18
CA VAL A 22 -38.59 -15.89 -40.08
C VAL A 22 -37.14 -15.76 -39.76
N ASP A 23 -36.84 -15.14 -38.62
CA ASP A 23 -35.50 -15.04 -38.05
C ASP A 23 -35.17 -16.37 -37.33
N ASP A 24 -35.13 -17.47 -38.13
CA ASP A 24 -34.86 -18.81 -37.65
C ASP A 24 -33.35 -19.06 -37.45
N ILE A 25 -32.52 -18.07 -37.78
CA ILE A 25 -31.09 -18.16 -37.64
C ILE A 25 -30.72 -17.56 -36.28
N ASP A 26 -30.31 -18.40 -35.35
CA ASP A 26 -29.77 -17.99 -34.05
C ASP A 26 -28.48 -17.17 -34.23
N ASP A 27 -28.27 -16.16 -33.38
CA ASP A 27 -27.05 -15.34 -33.42
C ASP A 27 -25.77 -16.21 -33.33
N GLU A 28 -25.85 -17.37 -32.70
CA GLU A 28 -24.78 -18.35 -32.62
C GLU A 28 -24.48 -18.99 -33.99
N GLU A 29 -25.50 -19.23 -34.82
CA GLU A 29 -25.35 -19.81 -36.16
C GLU A 29 -24.91 -18.75 -37.18
N LEU A 30 -25.45 -17.53 -37.05
CA LEU A 30 -25.08 -16.39 -37.94
C LEU A 30 -23.64 -15.93 -37.72
N LEU A 31 -23.14 -16.02 -36.46
CA LEU A 31 -21.82 -15.56 -36.06
C LEU A 31 -20.83 -16.72 -35.81
N GLU A 32 -21.17 -17.96 -36.26
CA GLU A 32 -20.36 -19.15 -36.00
C GLU A 32 -18.89 -18.95 -36.39
N ASP A 33 -18.61 -18.35 -37.54
CA ASP A 33 -17.26 -18.10 -38.02
C ASP A 33 -16.53 -17.07 -37.16
N VAL A 34 -17.22 -16.03 -36.70
CA VAL A 34 -16.67 -14.98 -35.82
C VAL A 34 -16.47 -15.50 -34.40
N LEU A 35 -17.42 -16.31 -33.90
CA LEU A 35 -17.34 -16.93 -32.59
C LEU A 35 -16.28 -18.02 -32.53
N ARG A 36 -16.01 -18.72 -33.63
CA ARG A 36 -14.93 -19.71 -33.74
C ARG A 36 -13.55 -19.06 -33.70
N GLU A 37 -13.42 -17.86 -34.26
CA GLU A 37 -12.18 -17.06 -34.19
C GLU A 37 -12.09 -16.19 -32.93
N ARG A 38 -13.15 -16.15 -32.11
CA ARG A 38 -13.15 -15.38 -30.87
C ARG A 38 -12.09 -15.93 -29.93
N PRO A 39 -11.13 -15.09 -29.48
CA PRO A 39 -10.10 -15.53 -28.51
C PRO A 39 -10.76 -16.09 -27.27
N LEU A 40 -10.56 -17.38 -27.01
CA LEU A 40 -11.01 -18.00 -25.78
C LEU A 40 -10.11 -17.52 -24.62
N GLU A 41 -10.69 -17.39 -23.45
CA GLU A 41 -9.95 -16.97 -22.24
C GLU A 41 -8.74 -17.87 -21.91
N ALA A 42 -8.77 -19.12 -22.38
CA ALA A 42 -7.68 -20.08 -22.25
C ALA A 42 -6.55 -19.86 -23.29
N ASP A 43 -6.85 -19.25 -24.43
CA ASP A 43 -5.87 -18.93 -25.50
C ASP A 43 -5.24 -17.55 -25.26
N GLY A 44 -5.34 -17.12 -24.02
CA GLY A 44 -5.25 -15.75 -23.62
C GLY A 44 -3.89 -15.13 -23.83
N ILE A 45 -3.97 -13.86 -24.00
CA ILE A 45 -3.00 -12.77 -23.83
C ILE A 45 -1.78 -13.16 -22.97
N ALA A 46 -1.95 -14.05 -21.98
CA ALA A 46 -0.88 -14.56 -21.11
C ALA A 46 0.16 -15.46 -21.82
N SER A 47 -0.19 -16.01 -22.99
CA SER A 47 0.72 -16.81 -23.83
C SER A 47 1.45 -15.97 -24.89
N VAL A 48 1.14 -14.68 -25.00
CA VAL A 48 1.72 -13.78 -25.99
C VAL A 48 2.89 -12.99 -25.42
N VAL A 49 3.97 -12.97 -26.17
CA VAL A 49 5.20 -12.24 -25.86
C VAL A 49 5.40 -11.14 -26.91
N VAL A 50 5.79 -9.96 -26.45
CA VAL A 50 6.22 -8.86 -27.31
C VAL A 50 7.70 -8.76 -27.28
N VAL A 51 8.31 -8.73 -28.47
CA VAL A 51 9.75 -8.54 -28.61
C VAL A 51 10.01 -7.20 -29.27
N ASP A 52 10.61 -6.30 -28.54
CA ASP A 52 10.98 -4.96 -29.00
C ASP A 52 12.44 -4.89 -29.44
N ASN A 53 12.78 -3.82 -30.15
CA ASN A 53 14.11 -3.55 -30.72
C ASN A 53 14.57 -4.61 -31.71
N VAL A 54 13.62 -5.09 -32.51
CA VAL A 54 13.84 -5.97 -33.66
C VAL A 54 14.24 -5.11 -34.88
N PRO A 55 15.15 -5.56 -35.73
CA PRO A 55 15.52 -4.81 -36.93
C PRO A 55 14.32 -4.49 -37.82
N GLN A 56 14.23 -3.24 -38.26
CA GLN A 56 13.25 -2.83 -39.25
C GLN A 56 13.68 -3.25 -40.63
N VAL A 57 12.88 -4.09 -41.28
CA VAL A 57 13.24 -4.67 -42.59
C VAL A 57 12.09 -4.52 -43.58
N GLY A 58 12.42 -4.37 -44.84
CA GLY A 58 11.48 -4.45 -45.93
C GLY A 58 11.15 -5.90 -46.35
N PRO A 59 10.16 -6.09 -47.27
CA PRO A 59 9.64 -7.41 -47.63
C PRO A 59 10.66 -8.40 -48.11
N GLU A 60 11.73 -7.92 -48.78
CA GLU A 60 12.82 -8.80 -49.28
C GLU A 60 13.65 -9.49 -48.18
N ARG A 61 13.68 -8.90 -46.95
CA ARG A 61 14.44 -9.42 -45.84
C ARG A 61 13.57 -9.99 -44.72
N LEU A 62 12.27 -9.85 -44.82
CA LEU A 62 11.30 -10.27 -43.78
C LEU A 62 11.41 -11.77 -43.53
N GLU A 63 11.45 -12.61 -44.55
CA GLU A 63 11.60 -14.06 -44.41
C GLU A 63 12.89 -14.48 -43.69
N LYS A 64 13.98 -13.77 -43.95
CA LYS A 64 15.24 -14.02 -43.21
C LYS A 64 15.12 -13.65 -41.75
N LEU A 65 14.45 -12.53 -41.44
CA LEU A 65 14.20 -12.10 -40.07
C LEU A 65 13.33 -13.10 -39.35
N LYS A 66 12.20 -13.54 -39.92
CA LYS A 66 11.31 -14.58 -39.38
C LYS A 66 12.07 -15.85 -39.02
N ASN A 67 12.89 -16.35 -39.94
CA ASN A 67 13.70 -17.56 -39.71
C ASN A 67 14.67 -17.41 -38.51
N VAL A 68 15.29 -16.23 -38.36
CA VAL A 68 16.20 -15.96 -37.26
C VAL A 68 15.43 -15.88 -35.91
N ILE A 69 14.32 -15.15 -35.90
CA ILE A 69 13.46 -15.01 -34.71
C ILE A 69 12.93 -16.39 -34.29
N HIS A 70 12.38 -17.14 -35.24
CA HIS A 70 11.86 -18.47 -34.97
C HIS A 70 12.94 -19.42 -34.40
N LYS A 71 14.17 -19.38 -34.93
CA LYS A 71 15.29 -20.17 -34.45
C LYS A 71 15.71 -19.82 -33.02
N ILE A 72 15.57 -18.54 -32.61
CA ILE A 72 15.92 -18.09 -31.26
C ILE A 72 14.81 -18.45 -30.28
N PHE A 73 13.56 -18.15 -30.60
CA PHE A 73 12.43 -18.22 -29.69
C PHE A 73 11.78 -19.60 -29.60
N SER A 74 11.91 -20.46 -30.63
CA SER A 74 11.43 -21.85 -30.58
C SER A 74 12.15 -22.72 -29.54
N LYS A 75 13.29 -22.27 -29.01
CA LYS A 75 14.01 -22.93 -27.93
C LYS A 75 13.26 -22.94 -26.60
N PHE A 76 12.38 -21.95 -26.40
CA PHE A 76 11.64 -21.77 -25.16
C PHE A 76 10.26 -22.41 -25.17
N GLY A 77 9.79 -22.83 -26.36
CA GLY A 77 8.52 -23.49 -26.50
C GLY A 77 8.02 -23.51 -27.94
N LYS A 78 6.85 -24.14 -28.15
CA LYS A 78 6.19 -24.16 -29.45
C LYS A 78 5.49 -22.82 -29.68
N ILE A 79 5.93 -22.10 -30.73
CA ILE A 79 5.29 -20.88 -31.20
C ILE A 79 4.07 -21.33 -32.04
N THR A 80 2.90 -20.84 -31.68
CA THR A 80 1.63 -21.15 -32.36
C THR A 80 1.31 -20.11 -33.41
N ASN A 81 1.66 -18.83 -33.15
CA ASN A 81 1.39 -17.73 -34.07
C ASN A 81 2.49 -16.66 -33.97
N GLU A 82 2.75 -15.96 -35.08
CA GLU A 82 3.73 -14.88 -35.16
C GLU A 82 3.13 -13.69 -35.93
N PHE A 83 3.19 -12.51 -35.36
CA PHE A 83 2.70 -11.30 -35.98
C PHE A 83 3.79 -10.22 -36.08
N TYR A 84 4.03 -9.71 -37.28
CA TYR A 84 5.02 -8.69 -37.61
C TYR A 84 4.29 -7.44 -38.10
N PRO A 85 4.07 -6.43 -37.22
CA PRO A 85 3.42 -5.18 -37.64
C PRO A 85 4.23 -4.43 -38.68
N GLU A 86 3.59 -3.98 -39.76
CA GLU A 86 4.20 -3.25 -40.87
C GLU A 86 3.57 -1.87 -41.04
N VAL A 87 4.37 -0.91 -41.50
CA VAL A 87 3.94 0.42 -41.93
C VAL A 87 4.71 0.80 -43.17
N ALA A 88 4.02 1.15 -44.23
CA ALA A 88 4.59 1.51 -45.53
C ALA A 88 5.57 0.46 -46.10
N GLY A 89 5.29 -0.85 -45.87
CA GLY A 89 6.10 -1.96 -46.34
C GLY A 89 7.39 -2.24 -45.57
N THR A 90 7.55 -1.65 -44.40
CA THR A 90 8.66 -1.97 -43.47
C THR A 90 8.12 -2.37 -42.09
N THR A 91 8.79 -3.31 -41.42
CA THR A 91 8.42 -3.74 -40.06
C THR A 91 8.63 -2.61 -39.06
N LYS A 92 7.76 -2.55 -38.03
CA LYS A 92 7.79 -1.48 -37.00
C LYS A 92 8.90 -1.62 -35.96
N GLY A 93 9.70 -2.69 -36.01
CA GLY A 93 10.77 -2.93 -35.03
C GLY A 93 10.33 -3.64 -33.75
N TYR A 94 9.10 -4.14 -33.70
CA TYR A 94 8.59 -5.04 -32.67
C TYR A 94 7.72 -6.13 -33.28
N ILE A 95 7.60 -7.25 -32.59
CA ILE A 95 6.84 -8.43 -33.03
C ILE A 95 6.06 -9.05 -31.88
N PHE A 96 5.02 -9.78 -32.20
CA PHE A 96 4.25 -10.58 -31.27
C PHE A 96 4.47 -12.06 -31.54
N LEU A 97 4.76 -12.83 -30.51
CA LEU A 97 4.94 -14.28 -30.58
C LEU A 97 3.97 -14.93 -29.59
N GLU A 98 3.11 -15.80 -30.07
CA GLU A 98 2.19 -16.58 -29.26
C GLU A 98 2.76 -17.98 -29.02
N TYR A 99 2.78 -18.38 -27.77
CA TYR A 99 3.23 -19.72 -27.34
C TYR A 99 2.05 -20.62 -27.02
N ALA A 100 2.28 -21.94 -27.13
CA ALA A 100 1.25 -22.93 -26.78
C ALA A 100 0.84 -22.91 -25.30
N SER A 101 1.62 -22.29 -24.39
CA SER A 101 1.27 -22.14 -23.00
C SER A 101 1.90 -20.89 -22.36
N PRO A 102 1.26 -20.32 -21.31
CA PRO A 102 1.79 -19.16 -20.58
C PRO A 102 3.16 -19.41 -19.93
N ASN A 103 3.46 -20.66 -19.55
CA ASN A 103 4.74 -21.00 -18.95
C ASN A 103 5.89 -20.87 -19.96
N GLN A 104 5.66 -21.24 -21.24
CA GLN A 104 6.64 -21.07 -22.31
C GLN A 104 6.90 -19.60 -22.62
N ALA A 105 5.85 -18.76 -22.60
CA ALA A 105 5.96 -17.33 -22.75
C ALA A 105 6.79 -16.71 -21.63
N LEU A 106 6.57 -17.11 -20.37
CA LEU A 106 7.37 -16.66 -19.23
C LEU A 106 8.85 -17.11 -19.33
N GLU A 107 9.10 -18.31 -19.84
CA GLU A 107 10.45 -18.80 -20.06
C GLU A 107 11.18 -18.03 -21.17
N ALA A 108 10.46 -17.68 -22.24
CA ALA A 108 10.96 -16.82 -23.30
C ALA A 108 11.35 -15.43 -22.76
N VAL A 109 10.49 -14.80 -21.95
CA VAL A 109 10.79 -13.51 -21.34
C VAL A 109 12.04 -13.58 -20.45
N LYS A 110 12.18 -14.61 -19.62
CA LYS A 110 13.32 -14.76 -18.71
C LYS A 110 14.66 -14.95 -19.40
N ASN A 111 14.66 -15.66 -20.52
CA ASN A 111 15.90 -16.10 -21.16
C ASN A 111 16.27 -15.33 -22.43
N ALA A 112 15.29 -14.67 -23.07
CA ALA A 112 15.53 -13.92 -24.29
C ALA A 112 15.55 -12.39 -24.08
N ASP A 113 15.12 -11.89 -22.93
CA ASP A 113 15.28 -10.47 -22.61
C ASP A 113 16.77 -10.13 -22.50
N GLY A 114 17.17 -9.05 -23.16
CA GLY A 114 18.59 -8.66 -23.24
C GLY A 114 19.43 -9.47 -24.25
N TYR A 115 18.83 -10.38 -25.04
CA TYR A 115 19.56 -11.11 -26.08
C TYR A 115 20.09 -10.16 -27.18
N LYS A 116 21.37 -10.17 -27.42
CA LYS A 116 22.01 -9.36 -28.47
C LYS A 116 21.97 -10.09 -29.82
N LEU A 117 21.14 -9.59 -30.72
CA LEU A 117 21.07 -10.08 -32.09
C LEU A 117 22.27 -9.62 -32.91
N ASP A 118 22.62 -8.33 -32.79
CA ASP A 118 23.75 -7.69 -33.42
C ASP A 118 24.28 -6.51 -32.57
N LYS A 119 25.19 -5.67 -33.14
CA LYS A 119 25.76 -4.53 -32.41
C LYS A 119 24.76 -3.43 -32.05
N GLN A 120 23.66 -3.34 -32.78
CA GLN A 120 22.65 -2.28 -32.63
C GLN A 120 21.35 -2.77 -32.02
N HIS A 121 21.01 -4.08 -32.13
CA HIS A 121 19.76 -4.64 -31.71
C HIS A 121 19.95 -5.61 -30.54
N THR A 122 19.42 -5.24 -29.40
CA THR A 122 19.30 -6.07 -28.20
C THR A 122 17.82 -6.21 -27.91
N PHE A 123 17.29 -7.42 -27.90
CA PHE A 123 15.87 -7.66 -27.69
C PHE A 123 15.42 -7.22 -26.31
N ARG A 124 14.23 -6.63 -26.26
CA ARG A 124 13.45 -6.41 -25.06
C ARG A 124 12.20 -7.29 -25.16
N VAL A 125 12.08 -8.21 -24.22
CA VAL A 125 11.06 -9.25 -24.28
C VAL A 125 10.14 -9.13 -23.09
N ASN A 126 8.85 -8.91 -23.35
CA ASN A 126 7.83 -8.65 -22.33
C ASN A 126 6.60 -9.51 -22.62
N LEU A 127 5.83 -9.83 -21.58
CA LEU A 127 4.51 -10.42 -21.77
C LEU A 127 3.55 -9.36 -22.32
N PHE A 128 2.62 -9.76 -23.18
CA PHE A 128 1.59 -8.85 -23.70
C PHE A 128 0.71 -8.29 -22.59
N THR A 129 0.45 -9.05 -21.54
CA THR A 129 -0.27 -8.60 -20.34
C THR A 129 0.39 -7.47 -19.57
N ASP A 130 1.68 -7.19 -19.84
CA ASP A 130 2.40 -6.11 -19.16
C ASP A 130 2.21 -4.74 -19.83
N PHE A 131 1.54 -4.67 -20.99
CA PHE A 131 1.33 -3.41 -21.71
C PHE A 131 0.52 -2.37 -20.94
N ASP A 132 -0.53 -2.80 -20.23
CA ASP A 132 -1.30 -1.90 -19.38
C ASP A 132 -0.48 -1.34 -18.22
N LYS A 133 0.48 -2.12 -17.73
CA LYS A 133 1.45 -1.68 -16.73
C LYS A 133 2.42 -0.63 -17.32
N TYR A 134 2.83 -0.78 -18.58
CA TYR A 134 3.70 0.18 -19.27
C TYR A 134 3.00 1.52 -19.52
N GLY A 135 1.72 1.54 -19.83
CA GLY A 135 0.95 2.77 -20.00
C GLY A 135 1.00 3.66 -18.77
N ASN A 136 0.85 3.06 -17.59
CA ASN A 136 0.93 3.78 -16.31
C ASN A 136 2.39 4.15 -15.93
N MET A 137 3.36 3.29 -16.27
CA MET A 137 4.78 3.60 -16.04
C MET A 137 5.30 4.71 -16.95
N ARG A 138 4.82 4.80 -18.18
CA ARG A 138 5.26 5.84 -19.12
C ARG A 138 4.95 7.22 -18.56
N HIS A 139 3.81 7.38 -17.89
CA HIS A 139 3.44 8.61 -17.23
C HIS A 139 4.39 8.98 -16.07
N TRP A 140 4.86 7.98 -15.32
CA TRP A 140 5.87 8.14 -14.28
C TRP A 140 7.22 8.62 -14.81
N PHE A 141 7.63 8.10 -15.98
CA PHE A 141 8.91 8.48 -16.64
C PHE A 141 8.83 9.83 -17.37
N GLU A 142 7.63 10.28 -17.73
CA GLU A 142 7.41 11.57 -18.39
C GLU A 142 7.38 12.73 -17.38
N ASP A 143 7.10 12.47 -16.11
CA ASP A 143 7.25 13.47 -15.04
C ASP A 143 8.71 13.52 -14.57
N PRO A 144 9.46 14.61 -14.89
CA PRO A 144 10.86 14.74 -14.49
C PRO A 144 11.06 14.73 -12.97
N ASP A 145 10.03 15.07 -12.21
CA ASP A 145 10.07 15.10 -10.76
C ASP A 145 9.59 13.78 -10.12
N CYS A 146 9.04 12.84 -10.90
CA CYS A 146 8.52 11.53 -10.48
C CYS A 146 7.69 11.62 -9.19
N ARG A 147 6.74 12.55 -9.16
CA ARG A 147 5.96 12.87 -7.96
C ARG A 147 4.97 11.76 -7.63
N ASP A 148 4.92 11.37 -6.37
CA ASP A 148 3.91 10.45 -5.88
C ASP A 148 2.51 11.09 -5.92
N GLN A 149 1.50 10.25 -6.11
CA GLN A 149 0.11 10.67 -6.10
C GLN A 149 -0.60 10.13 -4.86
N TYR A 150 -1.61 10.86 -4.42
CA TYR A 150 -2.50 10.43 -3.36
C TYR A 150 -3.92 10.90 -3.63
N SER A 151 -4.88 10.16 -3.12
CA SER A 151 -6.29 10.53 -3.20
C SER A 151 -6.77 11.08 -1.86
N VAL A 152 -7.69 12.04 -1.89
CA VAL A 152 -8.28 12.67 -0.70
C VAL A 152 -9.79 12.64 -0.82
N ILE A 153 -10.46 12.16 0.23
CA ILE A 153 -11.91 12.23 0.39
C ILE A 153 -12.21 13.28 1.45
N TYR A 154 -13.09 14.22 1.12
CA TYR A 154 -13.50 15.30 2.01
C TYR A 154 -14.97 15.70 1.80
N GLU A 155 -15.48 16.72 2.53
CA GLU A 155 -16.89 17.07 2.58
C GLU A 155 -17.80 15.87 2.94
N SER A 156 -17.37 15.05 3.91
CA SER A 156 -18.08 13.82 4.34
C SER A 156 -18.23 12.75 3.25
N GLY A 157 -17.43 12.77 2.19
CA GLY A 157 -17.50 11.85 1.05
C GLY A 157 -18.09 12.45 -0.22
N GLU A 158 -18.61 13.67 -0.18
CA GLU A 158 -19.18 14.35 -1.36
C GLU A 158 -18.11 14.65 -2.42
N ARG A 159 -16.86 14.85 -2.01
CA ARG A 159 -15.75 15.12 -2.93
C ARG A 159 -14.61 14.15 -2.77
N THR A 160 -14.07 13.74 -3.89
CA THR A 160 -12.84 12.94 -3.98
C THR A 160 -11.91 13.59 -4.99
N ALA A 161 -10.69 13.88 -4.57
CA ALA A 161 -9.66 14.49 -5.40
C ALA A 161 -8.39 13.64 -5.41
N ILE A 162 -7.64 13.71 -6.49
CA ILE A 162 -6.31 13.13 -6.63
C ILE A 162 -5.32 14.26 -6.78
N PHE A 163 -4.28 14.21 -5.97
CA PHE A 163 -3.20 15.19 -5.96
C PHE A 163 -1.88 14.53 -6.32
N SER A 164 -1.03 15.27 -7.01
CA SER A 164 0.38 15.00 -7.14
C SER A 164 1.12 15.71 -6.00
N ASN A 165 2.03 15.01 -5.34
CA ASN A 165 2.74 15.50 -4.18
C ASN A 165 3.85 16.49 -4.59
N ASP A 166 3.57 17.77 -4.58
CA ASP A 166 4.58 18.82 -4.61
C ASP A 166 4.85 19.29 -3.17
N PRO A 167 6.12 19.33 -2.71
CA PRO A 167 6.45 19.76 -1.36
C PRO A 167 6.03 21.16 -0.99
N LYS A 168 5.82 22.06 -1.98
CA LYS A 168 5.36 23.44 -1.76
C LYS A 168 3.86 23.49 -1.69
N GLU A 169 3.18 23.01 -2.71
CA GLU A 169 1.72 23.01 -2.80
C GLU A 169 1.24 21.79 -3.59
N PRO A 170 0.24 21.04 -3.09
CA PRO A 170 -0.29 19.88 -3.79
C PRO A 170 -0.89 20.27 -5.14
N ILE A 171 -0.50 19.58 -6.20
CA ILE A 171 -1.02 19.83 -7.54
C ILE A 171 -2.25 18.95 -7.75
N LEU A 172 -3.40 19.58 -8.00
CA LEU A 172 -4.64 18.87 -8.30
C LEU A 172 -4.54 18.20 -9.68
N VAL A 173 -4.69 16.89 -9.70
CA VAL A 173 -4.72 16.07 -10.94
C VAL A 173 -6.15 15.88 -11.43
N GLU A 174 -7.04 15.44 -10.53
CA GLU A 174 -8.44 15.18 -10.86
C GLU A 174 -9.30 15.37 -9.62
N GLU A 175 -10.50 15.93 -9.79
CA GLU A 175 -11.49 16.08 -8.72
C GLU A 175 -12.88 15.76 -9.23
N ARG A 176 -13.64 14.97 -8.49
CA ARG A 176 -15.02 14.64 -8.83
C ARG A 176 -15.94 14.66 -7.62
N ALA A 177 -17.14 15.20 -7.82
CA ALA A 177 -18.21 15.10 -6.85
C ALA A 177 -18.81 13.69 -6.88
N ARG A 178 -19.10 13.13 -5.71
CA ARG A 178 -19.72 11.81 -5.53
C ARG A 178 -19.04 10.69 -6.30
N TRP A 179 -17.72 10.74 -6.38
CA TRP A 179 -16.94 9.72 -7.08
C TRP A 179 -16.97 8.36 -6.35
N THR A 180 -17.13 8.38 -5.05
CA THR A 180 -17.36 7.17 -4.23
C THR A 180 -18.45 7.45 -3.18
N GLU A 181 -19.17 6.43 -2.76
CA GLU A 181 -20.17 6.53 -1.68
C GLU A 181 -19.58 6.32 -0.29
N THR A 182 -18.42 5.65 -0.20
CA THR A 182 -17.79 5.33 1.10
C THR A 182 -16.32 5.75 1.13
N TYR A 183 -15.42 4.86 0.79
CA TYR A 183 -13.98 5.10 0.77
C TYR A 183 -13.42 4.78 -0.63
N VAL A 184 -12.14 5.06 -0.85
CA VAL A 184 -11.42 4.62 -2.05
C VAL A 184 -10.31 3.65 -1.65
N ARG A 185 -9.94 2.78 -2.57
CA ARG A 185 -8.83 1.86 -2.37
C ARG A 185 -7.99 1.75 -3.63
N TRP A 186 -6.71 1.97 -3.50
CA TRP A 186 -5.74 1.72 -4.56
C TRP A 186 -5.45 0.22 -4.69
N SER A 187 -5.22 -0.22 -5.90
CA SER A 187 -4.67 -1.55 -6.15
C SER A 187 -3.21 -1.65 -5.69
N PRO A 188 -2.67 -2.85 -5.40
CA PRO A 188 -1.36 -3.01 -4.76
C PRO A 188 -0.16 -2.40 -5.50
N LYS A 189 -0.29 -2.17 -6.81
CA LYS A 189 0.75 -1.55 -7.65
C LYS A 189 0.39 -0.14 -8.12
N GLY A 190 -0.74 0.41 -7.65
CA GLY A 190 -1.21 1.73 -8.03
C GLY A 190 -1.85 1.84 -9.42
N THR A 191 -2.09 0.71 -10.10
CA THR A 191 -2.68 0.72 -11.45
C THR A 191 -4.11 1.19 -11.45
N TYR A 192 -4.90 0.83 -10.43
CA TYR A 192 -6.32 1.10 -10.33
C TYR A 192 -6.68 1.80 -9.04
N LEU A 193 -7.59 2.77 -9.14
CA LEU A 193 -8.33 3.31 -8.01
C LEU A 193 -9.73 2.70 -8.01
N ALA A 194 -10.10 2.03 -6.93
CA ALA A 194 -11.43 1.46 -6.75
C ALA A 194 -12.34 2.43 -6.00
N THR A 195 -13.54 2.64 -6.53
CA THR A 195 -14.62 3.41 -5.91
C THR A 195 -15.83 2.53 -5.67
N PHE A 196 -16.57 2.85 -4.62
CA PHE A 196 -17.72 2.08 -4.15
C PHE A 196 -19.03 2.79 -4.49
N HIS A 197 -19.98 2.02 -5.00
CA HIS A 197 -21.29 2.47 -5.39
C HIS A 197 -22.35 1.47 -4.92
N GLN A 198 -23.57 1.92 -4.75
CA GLN A 198 -24.68 1.07 -4.31
C GLN A 198 -24.84 -0.20 -5.18
N ARG A 199 -24.58 -0.10 -6.48
CA ARG A 199 -24.69 -1.21 -7.44
C ARG A 199 -23.42 -2.05 -7.60
N GLY A 200 -22.32 -1.69 -6.95
CA GLY A 200 -21.05 -2.39 -7.06
C GLY A 200 -19.84 -1.48 -6.95
N ILE A 201 -18.76 -1.84 -7.62
CA ILE A 201 -17.52 -1.05 -7.65
C ILE A 201 -17.15 -0.63 -9.07
N ALA A 202 -16.39 0.45 -9.18
CA ALA A 202 -15.78 0.87 -10.44
C ALA A 202 -14.26 1.01 -10.25
N LEU A 203 -13.49 0.61 -11.26
CA LEU A 203 -12.05 0.81 -11.33
C LEU A 203 -11.71 1.94 -12.29
N TRP A 204 -10.84 2.82 -11.85
CA TRP A 204 -10.37 3.99 -12.56
C TRP A 204 -8.85 3.94 -12.71
N GLY A 205 -8.34 4.42 -13.83
CA GLY A 205 -6.91 4.42 -14.09
C GLY A 205 -6.52 5.23 -15.32
N GLY A 206 -5.21 5.20 -15.60
CA GLY A 206 -4.61 6.03 -16.63
C GLY A 206 -4.44 7.48 -16.19
N GLU A 207 -3.82 8.29 -17.03
CA GLU A 207 -3.47 9.69 -16.76
C GLU A 207 -4.66 10.55 -16.31
N LYS A 208 -5.82 10.34 -16.92
CA LYS A 208 -7.05 11.11 -16.65
C LYS A 208 -8.05 10.36 -15.79
N PHE A 209 -7.63 9.34 -15.10
CA PHE A 209 -8.50 8.50 -14.27
C PHE A 209 -9.83 8.14 -14.95
N LYS A 210 -9.73 7.60 -16.18
CA LYS A 210 -10.91 7.12 -16.91
C LYS A 210 -11.41 5.84 -16.28
N GLN A 211 -12.71 5.61 -16.38
CA GLN A 211 -13.30 4.34 -15.96
C GLN A 211 -12.78 3.22 -16.85
N ILE A 212 -12.16 2.21 -16.23
CA ILE A 212 -11.62 1.03 -16.91
C ILE A 212 -12.64 -0.09 -16.87
N GLN A 213 -13.19 -0.40 -15.67
CA GLN A 213 -14.09 -1.53 -15.50
C GLN A 213 -15.12 -1.27 -14.40
N ARG A 214 -16.27 -1.93 -14.51
CA ARG A 214 -17.33 -1.97 -13.49
C ARG A 214 -17.65 -3.39 -13.11
N PHE A 215 -17.92 -3.63 -11.84
CA PHE A 215 -18.33 -4.92 -11.33
C PHE A 215 -19.66 -4.76 -10.61
N SER A 216 -20.69 -5.44 -11.08
CA SER A 216 -22.03 -5.38 -10.51
C SER A 216 -22.14 -6.33 -9.32
N HIS A 217 -22.09 -5.77 -8.10
CA HIS A 217 -22.27 -6.51 -6.85
C HIS A 217 -22.96 -5.59 -5.84
N GLN A 218 -24.26 -5.72 -5.73
CA GLN A 218 -25.10 -4.81 -4.95
C GLN A 218 -24.72 -4.81 -3.47
N GLY A 219 -24.59 -3.61 -2.87
CA GLY A 219 -24.27 -3.44 -1.45
C GLY A 219 -22.86 -3.88 -1.06
N VAL A 220 -21.92 -3.83 -2.01
CA VAL A 220 -20.52 -4.16 -1.73
C VAL A 220 -19.95 -3.22 -0.67
N SER A 221 -19.36 -3.79 0.39
CA SER A 221 -18.79 -3.04 1.51
C SER A 221 -17.28 -3.16 1.61
N LEU A 222 -16.71 -4.28 1.18
CA LEU A 222 -15.29 -4.56 1.27
C LEU A 222 -14.77 -5.14 -0.04
N ILE A 223 -13.54 -4.75 -0.40
CA ILE A 223 -12.82 -5.33 -1.53
C ILE A 223 -11.41 -5.72 -1.15
N ASP A 224 -10.84 -6.64 -1.89
CA ASP A 224 -9.43 -7.00 -1.82
C ASP A 224 -8.89 -7.31 -3.22
N PHE A 225 -7.65 -6.89 -3.51
CA PHE A 225 -6.99 -7.15 -4.77
C PHE A 225 -6.00 -8.30 -4.64
N SER A 226 -5.86 -9.11 -5.70
CA SER A 226 -4.71 -9.99 -5.78
C SER A 226 -3.41 -9.17 -5.95
N PRO A 227 -2.26 -9.61 -5.42
CA PRO A 227 -0.99 -8.89 -5.55
C PRO A 227 -0.54 -8.66 -7.00
N CYS A 228 -0.98 -9.52 -7.92
CA CYS A 228 -0.72 -9.38 -9.37
C CYS A 228 -1.67 -8.41 -10.06
N GLU A 229 -2.72 -7.91 -9.38
CA GLU A 229 -3.78 -7.01 -9.89
C GLU A 229 -4.65 -7.63 -10.99
N ARG A 230 -4.61 -8.95 -11.16
CA ARG A 230 -5.49 -9.62 -12.12
C ARG A 230 -6.89 -9.85 -11.57
N TYR A 231 -7.01 -10.07 -10.27
CA TYR A 231 -8.28 -10.39 -9.62
C TYR A 231 -8.65 -9.38 -8.56
N VAL A 232 -9.94 -9.11 -8.45
CA VAL A 232 -10.54 -8.37 -7.32
C VAL A 232 -11.59 -9.23 -6.65
N VAL A 233 -11.57 -9.24 -5.34
CA VAL A 233 -12.55 -9.91 -4.48
C VAL A 233 -13.47 -8.85 -3.91
N THR A 234 -14.78 -9.05 -4.06
CA THR A 234 -15.80 -8.15 -3.51
C THR A 234 -16.64 -8.88 -2.49
N PHE A 235 -17.00 -8.20 -1.40
CA PHE A 235 -17.87 -8.72 -0.36
C PHE A 235 -19.12 -7.86 -0.21
N SER A 236 -20.28 -8.52 -0.21
CA SER A 236 -21.57 -7.91 0.08
C SER A 236 -22.37 -8.78 1.06
N PRO A 237 -22.81 -8.24 2.20
CA PRO A 237 -23.63 -9.00 3.13
C PRO A 237 -25.05 -9.25 2.63
N LEU A 238 -25.50 -8.54 1.58
CA LEU A 238 -26.88 -8.55 1.08
C LEU A 238 -27.18 -9.67 0.08
N MET A 239 -26.15 -10.30 -0.52
CA MET A 239 -26.28 -11.15 -1.70
C MET A 239 -26.08 -12.65 -1.43
N ASP A 240 -26.16 -13.09 -0.18
CA ASP A 240 -25.91 -14.51 0.14
C ASP A 240 -27.22 -15.34 0.06
N THR A 241 -27.37 -16.10 -1.01
CA THR A 241 -28.46 -17.06 -1.21
C THR A 241 -27.92 -18.49 -1.19
N LYS A 242 -28.73 -19.45 -0.73
CA LYS A 242 -28.29 -20.86 -0.65
C LYS A 242 -28.04 -21.51 -2.01
N GLU A 243 -28.74 -21.06 -3.04
CA GLU A 243 -28.68 -21.64 -4.38
C GLU A 243 -27.56 -21.04 -5.23
N ASP A 244 -27.30 -19.72 -5.13
CA ASP A 244 -26.19 -19.04 -5.78
C ASP A 244 -25.40 -18.23 -4.74
N PRO A 245 -24.26 -18.75 -4.28
CA PRO A 245 -23.44 -18.06 -3.30
C PRO A 245 -22.80 -16.82 -3.92
N GLN A 246 -23.24 -15.64 -3.49
CA GLN A 246 -22.78 -14.36 -4.00
C GLN A 246 -22.32 -13.37 -2.90
N ALA A 247 -22.21 -13.81 -1.66
CA ALA A 247 -21.68 -12.94 -0.60
C ALA A 247 -20.25 -12.47 -0.92
N ILE A 248 -19.44 -13.37 -1.48
CA ILE A 248 -18.08 -13.07 -1.90
C ILE A 248 -17.94 -13.46 -3.36
N ILE A 249 -17.48 -12.53 -4.19
CA ILE A 249 -17.27 -12.79 -5.62
C ILE A 249 -15.83 -12.46 -5.98
N ILE A 250 -15.21 -13.37 -6.75
CA ILE A 250 -13.91 -13.14 -7.39
C ILE A 250 -14.16 -12.76 -8.84
N TRP A 251 -13.61 -11.60 -9.25
CA TRP A 251 -13.70 -11.06 -10.60
C TRP A 251 -12.31 -11.05 -11.24
N ASP A 252 -12.29 -11.30 -12.55
CA ASP A 252 -11.11 -11.03 -13.37
C ASP A 252 -11.18 -9.56 -13.86
N ILE A 253 -10.16 -8.78 -13.54
CA ILE A 253 -10.17 -7.35 -13.82
C ILE A 253 -10.09 -7.06 -15.31
N LEU A 254 -9.31 -7.85 -16.06
CA LEU A 254 -9.11 -7.63 -17.48
C LEU A 254 -10.39 -7.94 -18.30
N THR A 255 -11.06 -9.03 -17.98
CA THR A 255 -12.25 -9.46 -18.71
C THR A 255 -13.56 -8.92 -18.14
N GLY A 256 -13.54 -8.42 -16.90
CA GLY A 256 -14.74 -8.00 -16.18
C GLY A 256 -15.65 -9.14 -15.71
N GLN A 257 -15.26 -10.40 -15.95
CA GLN A 257 -16.10 -11.56 -15.72
C GLN A 257 -16.05 -12.05 -14.26
N LYS A 258 -17.21 -12.49 -13.77
CA LYS A 258 -17.33 -13.24 -12.52
C LYS A 258 -16.67 -14.60 -12.70
N LYS A 259 -15.63 -14.88 -11.93
CA LYS A 259 -14.97 -16.20 -11.93
C LYS A 259 -15.65 -17.18 -10.99
N ARG A 260 -15.96 -16.75 -9.78
CA ARG A 260 -16.59 -17.61 -8.78
C ARG A 260 -17.23 -16.83 -7.65
N GLY A 261 -18.37 -17.32 -7.16
CA GLY A 261 -19.03 -16.88 -5.94
C GLY A 261 -18.78 -17.83 -4.78
N PHE A 262 -18.85 -17.30 -3.56
CA PHE A 262 -18.70 -18.06 -2.32
C PHE A 262 -19.67 -17.55 -1.25
N HIS A 263 -20.12 -18.44 -0.38
CA HIS A 263 -20.80 -18.09 0.86
C HIS A 263 -19.84 -17.44 1.86
N CYS A 264 -20.34 -16.52 2.65
CA CYS A 264 -19.64 -15.97 3.80
C CYS A 264 -20.15 -16.61 5.08
N GLU A 265 -19.25 -17.23 5.84
CA GLU A 265 -19.58 -17.72 7.17
C GLU A 265 -19.64 -16.54 8.14
N SER A 266 -20.59 -16.57 9.09
CA SER A 266 -20.79 -15.47 10.07
C SER A 266 -19.59 -15.20 10.96
N SER A 267 -18.70 -16.17 11.11
CA SER A 267 -17.44 -16.05 11.88
C SER A 267 -16.21 -15.63 11.05
N ALA A 268 -16.38 -15.43 9.74
CA ALA A 268 -15.25 -15.11 8.86
C ALA A 268 -14.78 -13.67 9.06
N HIS A 269 -13.46 -13.49 9.16
CA HIS A 269 -12.83 -12.18 9.25
C HIS A 269 -12.27 -11.75 7.90
N TRP A 270 -12.43 -10.48 7.56
CA TRP A 270 -11.87 -9.92 6.34
C TRP A 270 -10.36 -9.63 6.48
N PRO A 271 -9.51 -9.89 5.47
CA PRO A 271 -9.83 -10.52 4.18
C PRO A 271 -10.02 -12.04 4.31
N ILE A 272 -11.09 -12.55 3.71
CA ILE A 272 -11.44 -13.99 3.76
C ILE A 272 -10.47 -14.82 2.93
N PHE A 273 -10.08 -14.29 1.77
CA PHE A 273 -9.04 -14.87 0.94
C PHE A 273 -7.72 -14.18 1.20
N LYS A 274 -6.70 -14.96 1.52
CA LYS A 274 -5.32 -14.47 1.61
C LYS A 274 -4.55 -15.01 0.41
N TRP A 275 -3.93 -14.10 -0.35
CA TRP A 275 -3.21 -14.40 -1.59
C TRP A 275 -1.75 -14.72 -1.34
N SER A 276 -1.16 -15.62 -2.17
CA SER A 276 0.29 -15.76 -2.25
C SER A 276 0.90 -14.52 -2.92
N GLN A 277 2.17 -14.26 -2.66
CA GLN A 277 2.88 -13.07 -3.13
C GLN A 277 2.85 -12.92 -4.67
N ASP A 278 2.93 -14.03 -5.40
CA ASP A 278 2.90 -14.06 -6.87
C ASP A 278 1.49 -14.09 -7.46
N GLY A 279 0.45 -14.10 -6.62
CA GLY A 279 -0.95 -14.19 -7.05
C GLY A 279 -1.35 -15.53 -7.68
N LYS A 280 -0.47 -16.55 -7.66
CA LYS A 280 -0.78 -17.88 -8.23
C LYS A 280 -1.67 -18.71 -7.34
N PHE A 281 -1.66 -18.47 -6.04
CA PHE A 281 -2.47 -19.17 -5.07
C PHE A 281 -3.23 -18.18 -4.20
N PHE A 282 -4.41 -18.61 -3.77
CA PHE A 282 -5.11 -17.97 -2.67
C PHE A 282 -5.71 -19.05 -1.77
N ALA A 283 -5.83 -18.72 -0.51
CA ALA A 283 -6.33 -19.65 0.49
C ALA A 283 -7.48 -19.05 1.29
N ARG A 284 -8.42 -19.91 1.67
CA ARG A 284 -9.53 -19.62 2.57
C ARG A 284 -9.52 -20.65 3.69
N MET A 285 -9.74 -20.20 4.90
CA MET A 285 -9.94 -21.06 6.06
C MET A 285 -11.44 -21.19 6.34
N THR A 286 -11.87 -22.42 6.56
CA THR A 286 -13.17 -22.77 7.10
C THR A 286 -12.93 -23.69 8.28
N GLN A 287 -13.79 -23.77 9.26
CA GLN A 287 -13.59 -24.44 10.56
C GLN A 287 -12.25 -25.20 10.74
N ASP A 288 -12.13 -26.43 10.23
CA ASP A 288 -10.91 -27.26 10.31
C ASP A 288 -10.26 -27.51 8.95
N THR A 289 -10.49 -26.65 7.98
CA THR A 289 -10.03 -26.89 6.62
C THR A 289 -9.42 -25.64 6.03
N LEU A 290 -8.20 -25.77 5.53
CA LEU A 290 -7.53 -24.78 4.70
C LEU A 290 -7.72 -25.16 3.24
N SER A 291 -8.58 -24.42 2.55
CA SER A 291 -8.85 -24.59 1.12
C SER A 291 -7.91 -23.70 0.31
N ILE A 292 -7.11 -24.31 -0.55
CA ILE A 292 -6.13 -23.62 -1.38
C ILE A 292 -6.56 -23.75 -2.84
N TYR A 293 -6.58 -22.61 -3.52
CA TYR A 293 -6.98 -22.47 -4.92
C TYR A 293 -5.78 -22.00 -5.73
N GLU A 294 -5.68 -22.48 -6.96
CA GLU A 294 -4.71 -22.02 -7.94
C GLU A 294 -5.40 -21.15 -8.99
N THR A 295 -4.74 -20.10 -9.42
CA THR A 295 -5.25 -19.25 -10.51
C THR A 295 -4.79 -19.79 -11.89
N PRO A 296 -5.63 -19.74 -12.94
CA PRO A 296 -7.03 -19.31 -12.94
C PRO A 296 -7.89 -20.30 -12.15
N ILE A 297 -8.81 -19.83 -11.39
CA ILE A 297 -9.53 -20.44 -10.25
C ILE A 297 -9.83 -21.94 -10.39
N ARG A 298 -8.82 -22.76 -10.17
CA ARG A 298 -8.93 -24.21 -10.07
C ARG A 298 -8.80 -24.62 -8.60
N HIS A 299 -9.79 -25.36 -8.10
CA HIS A 299 -9.71 -25.90 -6.75
C HIS A 299 -8.63 -26.96 -6.68
N LYS A 300 -7.53 -26.68 -5.99
CA LYS A 300 -6.59 -27.73 -5.54
C LYS A 300 -7.10 -28.35 -4.24
N LYS A 301 -6.73 -29.61 -4.02
CA LYS A 301 -7.19 -30.40 -2.87
C LYS A 301 -7.08 -29.62 -1.57
N SER A 302 -8.20 -29.47 -0.86
CA SER A 302 -8.24 -28.89 0.49
C SER A 302 -7.29 -29.65 1.42
N LEU A 303 -6.65 -28.92 2.31
CA LEU A 303 -5.82 -29.46 3.37
C LEU A 303 -6.63 -29.46 4.66
N LYS A 304 -7.00 -30.63 5.13
CA LYS A 304 -7.68 -30.76 6.41
C LYS A 304 -6.67 -30.67 7.54
N ILE A 305 -6.78 -29.63 8.34
CA ILE A 305 -5.92 -29.38 9.51
C ILE A 305 -6.85 -29.23 10.71
N SER A 306 -6.90 -30.25 11.55
CA SER A 306 -7.76 -30.24 12.72
C SER A 306 -7.36 -29.09 13.66
N GLY A 307 -8.33 -28.26 14.04
CA GLY A 307 -8.16 -27.17 14.99
C GLY A 307 -7.43 -25.93 14.46
N ILE A 308 -7.22 -25.79 13.15
CA ILE A 308 -6.60 -24.58 12.59
C ILE A 308 -7.41 -23.31 12.97
N LYS A 309 -6.72 -22.26 13.41
CA LYS A 309 -7.35 -20.99 13.82
C LYS A 309 -6.89 -19.79 13.01
N ASP A 310 -5.69 -19.81 12.44
CA ASP A 310 -5.18 -18.75 11.60
C ASP A 310 -4.10 -19.25 10.64
N PHE A 311 -3.91 -18.53 9.55
CA PHE A 311 -2.85 -18.77 8.60
C PHE A 311 -2.42 -17.46 7.93
N SER A 312 -1.20 -17.43 7.42
CA SER A 312 -0.66 -16.28 6.68
C SER A 312 0.33 -16.76 5.62
N TRP A 313 0.27 -16.17 4.42
CA TRP A 313 1.28 -16.38 3.39
C TRP A 313 2.54 -15.59 3.68
N SER A 314 3.69 -16.16 3.34
CA SER A 314 4.94 -15.41 3.27
C SER A 314 4.85 -14.34 2.18
N PRO A 315 5.25 -13.09 2.44
CA PRO A 315 5.26 -12.05 1.42
C PRO A 315 6.38 -12.23 0.37
N GLY A 316 7.35 -13.10 0.60
CA GLY A 316 8.49 -13.33 -0.30
C GLY A 316 8.42 -14.62 -1.13
N ASP A 317 7.68 -15.62 -0.68
CA ASP A 317 7.66 -16.96 -1.29
C ASP A 317 6.32 -17.67 -1.06
N ASN A 318 6.08 -18.74 -1.83
CA ASN A 318 4.87 -19.56 -1.70
C ASN A 318 4.95 -20.49 -0.47
N ILE A 319 5.07 -19.91 0.70
CA ILE A 319 5.09 -20.57 2.01
C ILE A 319 3.92 -20.07 2.83
N ILE A 320 3.21 -20.98 3.45
CA ILE A 320 2.13 -20.71 4.39
C ILE A 320 2.62 -20.98 5.82
N ALA A 321 2.39 -20.04 6.71
CA ALA A 321 2.45 -20.26 8.15
C ALA A 321 1.02 -20.46 8.66
N PHE A 322 0.77 -21.51 9.44
CA PHE A 322 -0.52 -21.70 10.06
C PHE A 322 -0.38 -22.07 11.54
N TRP A 323 -1.40 -21.66 12.28
CA TRP A 323 -1.48 -21.83 13.72
C TRP A 323 -2.56 -22.85 14.10
N VAL A 324 -2.19 -23.75 15.01
CA VAL A 324 -3.12 -24.68 15.67
C VAL A 324 -2.97 -24.51 17.18
N PRO A 325 -4.05 -24.16 17.92
CA PRO A 325 -4.01 -24.01 19.36
C PRO A 325 -3.78 -25.33 20.10
N GLU A 326 -3.48 -25.21 21.38
CA GLU A 326 -3.35 -26.35 22.30
C GLU A 326 -4.71 -27.03 22.49
N ASP A 327 -4.75 -28.36 22.41
CA ASP A 327 -5.92 -29.18 22.69
C ASP A 327 -5.50 -30.39 23.54
N LYS A 328 -6.01 -30.43 24.79
CA LYS A 328 -5.76 -31.47 25.79
C LYS A 328 -4.28 -31.90 25.89
N ASP A 329 -3.92 -32.96 25.14
CA ASP A 329 -2.57 -33.54 25.16
C ASP A 329 -1.70 -33.12 23.96
N ILE A 330 -2.25 -32.29 23.05
CA ILE A 330 -1.56 -31.82 21.84
C ILE A 330 -1.12 -30.38 22.06
N PRO A 331 0.20 -30.09 22.01
CA PRO A 331 0.68 -28.73 22.18
C PRO A 331 0.24 -27.82 21.03
N ALA A 332 0.08 -26.54 21.34
CA ALA A 332 -0.09 -25.53 20.29
C ALA A 332 1.10 -25.55 19.35
N ARG A 333 0.87 -25.31 18.06
CA ARG A 333 1.95 -25.38 17.08
C ARG A 333 1.81 -24.37 15.96
N VAL A 334 2.95 -23.87 15.51
CA VAL A 334 3.11 -23.12 14.26
C VAL A 334 3.82 -24.02 13.25
N THR A 335 3.26 -24.13 12.08
CA THR A 335 3.84 -24.90 10.99
C THR A 335 4.10 -23.99 9.78
N LEU A 336 5.30 -24.08 9.21
CA LEU A 336 5.65 -23.49 7.92
C LEU A 336 5.59 -24.58 6.85
N MET A 337 4.78 -24.40 5.82
CA MET A 337 4.57 -25.34 4.74
C MET A 337 4.75 -24.69 3.37
N GLN A 338 5.51 -25.33 2.51
CA GLN A 338 5.77 -24.87 1.15
C GLN A 338 4.68 -25.35 0.18
N PHE A 339 4.29 -24.49 -0.74
CA PHE A 339 3.38 -24.82 -1.83
C PHE A 339 4.06 -24.67 -3.19
N PRO A 340 3.71 -25.51 -4.20
CA PRO A 340 2.66 -26.55 -4.18
C PRO A 340 3.09 -27.89 -3.59
N SER A 341 4.35 -28.06 -3.19
CA SER A 341 4.93 -29.36 -2.74
C SER A 341 4.29 -29.91 -1.48
N ARG A 342 3.70 -29.05 -0.62
CA ARG A 342 3.15 -29.37 0.71
C ARG A 342 4.20 -29.93 1.68
N LEU A 343 5.46 -29.56 1.46
CA LEU A 343 6.55 -29.95 2.34
C LEU A 343 6.47 -29.10 3.62
N GLU A 344 6.43 -29.76 4.77
CA GLU A 344 6.60 -29.09 6.06
C GLU A 344 8.07 -28.67 6.22
N ILE A 345 8.33 -27.38 6.22
CA ILE A 345 9.68 -26.81 6.35
C ILE A 345 10.10 -26.79 7.82
N ARG A 346 9.18 -26.34 8.68
CA ARG A 346 9.43 -26.20 10.12
C ARG A 346 8.13 -26.32 10.91
N VAL A 347 8.20 -27.06 12.03
CA VAL A 347 7.16 -27.12 13.06
C VAL A 347 7.75 -26.63 14.38
N ARG A 348 7.03 -25.78 15.08
CA ARG A 348 7.39 -25.30 16.42
C ARG A 348 6.23 -25.55 17.37
N ASN A 349 6.47 -26.35 18.40
CA ASN A 349 5.50 -26.63 19.45
C ASN A 349 5.62 -25.57 20.56
N LEU A 350 4.49 -25.14 21.07
CA LEU A 350 4.34 -24.10 22.07
C LEU A 350 3.39 -24.57 23.17
N PHE A 351 3.60 -24.11 24.40
CA PHE A 351 2.85 -24.56 25.56
C PHE A 351 2.30 -23.40 26.36
N ASN A 352 1.15 -23.59 27.00
CA ASN A 352 0.46 -22.61 27.84
C ASN A 352 0.17 -21.30 27.12
N VAL A 353 -0.25 -21.36 25.87
CA VAL A 353 -0.52 -20.21 25.02
C VAL A 353 -1.92 -19.65 25.30
N VAL A 354 -1.99 -18.36 25.59
CA VAL A 354 -3.24 -17.60 25.80
C VAL A 354 -3.65 -16.87 24.55
N ASP A 355 -2.69 -16.19 23.90
CA ASP A 355 -2.91 -15.43 22.66
C ASP A 355 -1.67 -15.53 21.76
N TYR A 356 -1.89 -15.32 20.47
CA TYR A 356 -0.83 -15.41 19.46
C TYR A 356 -1.08 -14.40 18.33
N LYS A 357 0.00 -14.01 17.64
CA LYS A 357 -0.08 -13.22 16.41
C LYS A 357 1.10 -13.53 15.49
N LEU A 358 0.81 -13.69 14.19
CA LEU A 358 1.82 -13.92 13.15
C LEU A 358 2.23 -12.59 12.52
N HIS A 359 3.53 -12.30 12.50
CA HIS A 359 4.09 -11.09 11.91
C HIS A 359 5.20 -11.44 10.94
N TRP A 360 4.89 -11.43 9.65
CA TRP A 360 5.90 -11.57 8.60
C TRP A 360 6.65 -10.25 8.38
N GLN A 361 7.95 -10.36 8.19
CA GLN A 361 8.75 -9.28 7.63
C GLN A 361 8.46 -9.18 6.12
N ARG A 362 8.44 -7.98 5.54
CA ARG A 362 7.95 -7.71 4.18
C ARG A 362 8.65 -8.53 3.08
N GLN A 363 9.95 -8.82 3.21
CA GLN A 363 10.70 -9.67 2.27
C GLN A 363 10.49 -11.17 2.50
N GLY A 364 9.83 -11.56 3.58
CA GLY A 364 9.61 -12.95 3.95
C GLY A 364 10.84 -13.67 4.49
N ASP A 365 11.88 -12.93 4.90
CA ASP A 365 13.10 -13.50 5.46
C ASP A 365 12.91 -13.93 6.91
N TYR A 366 12.02 -13.24 7.63
CA TYR A 366 11.70 -13.49 9.03
C TYR A 366 10.21 -13.62 9.25
N LEU A 367 9.84 -14.52 10.15
CA LEU A 367 8.51 -14.59 10.75
C LEU A 367 8.65 -14.46 12.25
N CYS A 368 7.97 -13.51 12.85
CA CYS A 368 7.79 -13.43 14.28
C CYS A 368 6.41 -14.00 14.65
N VAL A 369 6.41 -14.94 15.57
CA VAL A 369 5.18 -15.39 16.24
C VAL A 369 5.20 -14.80 17.64
N LYS A 370 4.38 -13.77 17.86
CA LYS A 370 4.12 -13.26 19.19
C LYS A 370 3.25 -14.26 19.94
N VAL A 371 3.66 -14.69 21.11
CA VAL A 371 2.95 -15.66 21.93
C VAL A 371 2.83 -15.15 23.34
N ASP A 372 1.62 -14.94 23.80
CA ASP A 372 1.34 -14.60 25.19
C ASP A 372 1.11 -15.90 25.97
N ARG A 373 1.86 -16.12 27.04
CA ARG A 373 1.85 -17.34 27.84
C ARG A 373 1.55 -17.03 29.30
N THR A 374 0.91 -17.99 29.97
CA THR A 374 0.80 -17.99 31.43
C THR A 374 1.66 -19.13 31.98
N PRO A 375 2.88 -18.85 32.45
CA PRO A 375 3.73 -19.88 33.02
C PRO A 375 3.10 -20.51 34.27
N ARG A 376 3.27 -21.85 34.43
CA ARG A 376 2.75 -22.53 35.62
C ARG A 376 3.37 -21.99 36.89
N GLY A 377 2.56 -21.51 37.81
CA GLY A 377 2.99 -21.01 39.12
C GLY A 377 3.32 -19.52 39.17
N THR A 378 3.15 -18.75 38.10
CA THR A 378 3.28 -17.29 38.06
C THR A 378 1.92 -16.63 37.84
N GLN A 379 1.63 -15.59 38.59
CA GLN A 379 0.51 -14.69 38.33
C GLN A 379 1.02 -13.63 37.32
N GLY A 380 0.72 -13.79 36.06
CA GLY A 380 1.07 -12.83 35.02
C GLY A 380 1.22 -13.47 33.64
N VAL A 381 1.00 -12.66 32.62
CA VAL A 381 1.21 -13.04 31.21
C VAL A 381 2.63 -12.63 30.83
N VAL A 382 3.35 -13.56 30.20
CA VAL A 382 4.70 -13.31 29.65
C VAL A 382 4.60 -13.45 28.13
N THR A 383 5.11 -12.49 27.40
CA THR A 383 5.13 -12.52 25.94
C THR A 383 6.47 -13.04 25.43
N ASN A 384 6.41 -14.03 24.56
CA ASN A 384 7.56 -14.53 23.81
C ASN A 384 7.43 -14.14 22.34
N PHE A 385 8.49 -13.62 21.76
CA PHE A 385 8.65 -13.46 20.33
C PHE A 385 9.48 -14.63 19.81
N GLU A 386 8.82 -15.56 19.11
CA GLU A 386 9.47 -16.69 18.43
C GLU A 386 9.86 -16.25 17.03
N ILE A 387 11.15 -15.98 16.79
CA ILE A 387 11.68 -15.43 15.54
C ILE A 387 12.20 -16.57 14.66
N PHE A 388 11.52 -16.85 13.55
CA PHE A 388 11.92 -17.83 12.57
C PHE A 388 12.81 -17.17 11.51
N ARG A 389 14.04 -17.66 11.34
CA ARG A 389 15.00 -17.19 10.32
C ARG A 389 14.87 -18.08 9.07
N ARG A 390 13.98 -17.67 8.16
CA ARG A 390 13.54 -18.52 7.06
C ARG A 390 14.63 -18.84 6.03
N ARG A 391 15.55 -17.91 5.77
CA ARG A 391 16.60 -18.10 4.75
C ARG A 391 17.68 -19.09 5.15
N GLU A 392 17.75 -19.45 6.43
CA GLU A 392 18.75 -20.36 6.94
C GLU A 392 18.28 -21.81 6.86
N LYS A 393 19.27 -22.74 6.80
CA LYS A 393 18.98 -24.18 6.79
C LYS A 393 18.23 -24.57 8.07
N GLN A 394 17.22 -25.45 7.91
CA GLN A 394 16.36 -25.94 9.00
C GLN A 394 15.52 -24.86 9.71
N VAL A 395 15.51 -23.63 9.21
CA VAL A 395 14.73 -22.51 9.77
C VAL A 395 14.86 -22.45 11.29
N PRO A 396 15.99 -21.99 11.81
CA PRO A 396 16.17 -21.88 13.26
C PRO A 396 15.19 -20.87 13.85
N VAL A 397 14.85 -21.08 15.14
CA VAL A 397 13.90 -20.24 15.87
C VAL A 397 14.58 -19.74 17.12
N ASP A 398 14.67 -18.41 17.24
CA ASP A 398 15.21 -17.73 18.40
C ASP A 398 14.06 -17.08 19.19
N VAL A 399 14.24 -16.96 20.51
CA VAL A 399 13.18 -16.50 21.41
C VAL A 399 13.64 -15.24 22.14
N VAL A 400 12.79 -14.22 22.11
CA VAL A 400 12.92 -13.04 22.96
C VAL A 400 11.75 -13.02 23.94
N GLU A 401 12.05 -13.08 25.23
CA GLU A 401 11.04 -13.04 26.29
C GLU A 401 10.88 -11.62 26.82
N MET A 402 9.64 -11.16 26.94
CA MET A 402 9.27 -9.90 27.56
C MET A 402 8.21 -10.11 28.64
N LYS A 403 8.47 -9.52 29.81
CA LYS A 403 7.57 -9.60 30.96
C LYS A 403 6.54 -8.48 31.01
N GLU A 404 6.81 -7.41 30.26
CA GLU A 404 5.92 -6.26 30.16
C GLU A 404 4.83 -6.49 29.10
N SER A 405 3.70 -5.82 29.27
CA SER A 405 2.61 -5.85 28.29
C SER A 405 3.07 -5.27 26.96
N ILE A 406 2.77 -5.96 25.87
CA ILE A 406 3.13 -5.54 24.52
C ILE A 406 1.99 -4.75 23.90
N ILE A 407 2.29 -3.52 23.49
CA ILE A 407 1.34 -2.61 22.86
C ILE A 407 1.38 -2.77 21.33
N ALA A 408 2.59 -2.74 20.74
CA ALA A 408 2.77 -2.87 19.29
C ALA A 408 4.09 -3.57 18.97
N PHE A 409 4.10 -4.23 17.82
CA PHE A 409 5.28 -4.87 17.23
C PHE A 409 5.31 -4.54 15.73
N ALA A 410 6.47 -4.18 15.19
CA ALA A 410 6.64 -3.95 13.77
C ALA A 410 8.05 -4.32 13.29
N TRP A 411 8.11 -5.06 12.17
CA TRP A 411 9.34 -5.36 11.44
C TRP A 411 9.80 -4.18 10.60
N GLU A 412 11.10 -3.97 10.51
CA GLU A 412 11.70 -3.18 9.44
C GLU A 412 11.39 -3.84 8.10
N PRO A 413 10.80 -3.13 7.12
CA PRO A 413 10.34 -3.77 5.88
C PRO A 413 11.45 -4.46 5.08
N ASN A 414 12.61 -3.84 4.94
CA ASN A 414 13.73 -4.29 4.13
C ASN A 414 15.01 -4.52 4.97
N GLY A 415 14.88 -5.07 6.17
CA GLY A 415 16.01 -5.25 7.05
C GLY A 415 15.79 -6.36 8.07
N SER A 416 16.66 -6.43 9.04
CA SER A 416 16.65 -7.42 10.10
C SER A 416 16.34 -6.85 11.48
N LYS A 417 15.85 -5.61 11.54
CA LYS A 417 15.47 -4.95 12.79
C LYS A 417 13.97 -5.09 13.03
N PHE A 418 13.59 -5.00 14.28
CA PHE A 418 12.20 -4.84 14.68
C PHE A 418 12.08 -3.93 15.89
N ALA A 419 10.93 -3.30 16.02
CA ALA A 419 10.62 -2.43 17.14
C ALA A 419 9.42 -2.95 17.92
N VAL A 420 9.45 -2.77 19.23
CA VAL A 420 8.40 -3.18 20.15
C VAL A 420 8.05 -2.02 21.06
N LEU A 421 6.77 -1.68 21.13
CA LEU A 421 6.23 -0.83 22.19
C LEU A 421 5.70 -1.72 23.31
N HIS A 422 6.17 -1.47 24.53
CA HIS A 422 5.81 -2.27 25.69
C HIS A 422 5.69 -1.42 26.95
N GLY A 423 5.06 -1.98 27.97
CA GLY A 423 4.75 -1.30 29.22
C GLY A 423 3.30 -0.87 29.31
N GLU A 424 2.99 -0.05 30.29
CA GLU A 424 1.65 0.47 30.54
C GLU A 424 1.67 2.01 30.59
N SER A 425 0.59 2.63 30.07
CA SER A 425 0.44 4.08 30.15
C SER A 425 0.49 4.56 31.60
N PRO A 426 1.27 5.62 31.94
CA PRO A 426 2.02 6.52 31.06
C PRO A 426 3.49 6.11 30.79
N ARG A 427 3.90 4.90 31.16
CA ARG A 427 5.29 4.42 31.07
C ARG A 427 5.45 3.43 29.93
N ILE A 428 5.28 3.91 28.70
CA ILE A 428 5.48 3.10 27.49
C ILE A 428 6.94 3.25 27.05
N ASN A 429 7.59 2.13 26.79
CA ASN A 429 8.95 2.07 26.29
C ASN A 429 8.97 1.57 24.86
N ALA A 430 9.92 2.05 24.06
CA ALA A 430 10.16 1.59 22.71
C ALA A 430 11.52 0.89 22.62
N SER A 431 11.53 -0.41 22.41
CA SER A 431 12.74 -1.23 22.29
C SER A 431 13.01 -1.62 20.85
N PHE A 432 14.26 -1.45 20.44
CA PHE A 432 14.75 -1.74 19.09
C PHE A 432 15.68 -2.95 19.14
N TYR A 433 15.39 -3.95 18.33
CA TYR A 433 16.15 -5.19 18.27
C TYR A 433 16.72 -5.41 16.88
N HIS A 434 17.84 -6.10 16.80
CA HIS A 434 18.49 -6.51 15.58
C HIS A 434 18.75 -8.01 15.60
N VAL A 435 18.29 -8.70 14.56
CA VAL A 435 18.58 -10.11 14.32
C VAL A 435 19.89 -10.21 13.54
N LYS A 436 20.98 -10.59 14.21
CA LYS A 436 22.29 -10.75 13.58
C LYS A 436 22.36 -12.02 12.73
N SER A 437 23.27 -12.04 11.78
CA SER A 437 23.50 -13.19 10.88
C SER A 437 23.90 -14.47 11.61
N ASN A 438 24.43 -14.38 12.82
CA ASN A 438 24.75 -15.55 13.67
C ASN A 438 23.54 -16.04 14.48
N GLY A 439 22.37 -15.46 14.32
CA GLY A 439 21.14 -15.81 15.00
C GLY A 439 20.95 -15.14 16.36
N LYS A 440 21.92 -14.37 16.83
CA LYS A 440 21.77 -13.64 18.07
C LYS A 440 20.87 -12.42 17.87
N ILE A 441 19.89 -12.25 18.75
CA ILE A 441 19.02 -11.10 18.78
C ILE A 441 19.52 -10.15 19.87
N ASP A 442 20.00 -8.99 19.45
CA ASP A 442 20.53 -7.99 20.36
C ASP A 442 19.55 -6.82 20.47
N LEU A 443 19.35 -6.35 21.70
CA LEU A 443 18.71 -5.05 21.97
C LEU A 443 19.69 -3.95 21.57
N ILE A 444 19.31 -3.13 20.58
CA ILE A 444 20.13 -2.00 20.12
C ILE A 444 19.99 -0.84 21.10
N LYS A 445 18.74 -0.45 21.37
CA LYS A 445 18.41 0.67 22.24
C LYS A 445 16.99 0.58 22.75
N MET A 446 16.75 1.19 23.88
CA MET A 446 15.42 1.38 24.45
C MET A 446 15.21 2.88 24.70
N PHE A 447 14.06 3.39 24.29
CA PHE A 447 13.58 4.72 24.63
C PHE A 447 12.53 4.61 25.72
N ASP A 448 12.79 5.27 26.84
CA ASP A 448 11.87 5.29 27.97
C ASP A 448 10.77 6.34 27.79
N LYS A 449 9.62 6.09 28.40
CA LYS A 449 8.51 7.06 28.54
C LYS A 449 8.06 7.68 27.22
N GLN A 450 7.86 6.86 26.20
CA GLN A 450 7.35 7.31 24.93
C GLN A 450 5.83 7.50 24.98
N GLN A 451 5.34 8.55 24.34
CA GLN A 451 3.92 8.80 24.15
C GLN A 451 3.48 8.19 22.80
N ALA A 452 3.52 6.87 22.71
CA ALA A 452 3.23 6.16 21.47
C ALA A 452 2.45 4.86 21.74
N ASN A 453 1.51 4.56 20.84
CA ASN A 453 0.77 3.29 20.81
C ASN A 453 0.88 2.58 19.46
N SER A 454 1.54 3.18 18.48
CA SER A 454 1.64 2.68 17.11
C SER A 454 3.03 2.92 16.54
N ILE A 455 3.46 2.03 15.66
CA ILE A 455 4.79 2.04 15.01
C ILE A 455 4.58 2.05 13.51
N PHE A 456 5.17 3.01 12.81
CA PHE A 456 5.08 3.14 11.35
C PHE A 456 6.48 3.22 10.75
N TRP A 457 6.94 2.13 10.15
CA TRP A 457 8.20 2.10 9.42
C TRP A 457 8.08 2.76 8.05
N SER A 458 9.12 3.45 7.64
CA SER A 458 9.30 3.85 6.24
C SER A 458 9.27 2.62 5.33
N PRO A 459 8.69 2.69 4.12
CA PRO A 459 8.61 1.56 3.20
C PRO A 459 9.96 0.90 2.86
N HIS A 460 11.04 1.65 2.92
CA HIS A 460 12.40 1.16 2.64
C HIS A 460 13.18 0.76 3.89
N GLY A 461 12.62 0.94 5.09
CA GLY A 461 13.31 0.73 6.35
C GLY A 461 14.07 1.96 6.83
N GLN A 462 14.97 1.79 7.80
CA GLN A 462 15.79 2.81 8.45
C GLN A 462 14.98 3.83 9.26
N PHE A 463 14.04 4.55 8.66
CA PHE A 463 13.25 5.57 9.36
C PHE A 463 11.92 5.03 9.87
N MET A 464 11.47 5.59 10.99
CA MET A 464 10.15 5.25 11.52
C MET A 464 9.49 6.42 12.25
N VAL A 465 8.19 6.33 12.42
CA VAL A 465 7.39 7.21 13.27
C VAL A 465 6.79 6.38 14.39
N LEU A 466 7.08 6.78 15.64
CA LEU A 466 6.34 6.33 16.82
C LEU A 466 5.19 7.32 17.02
N ALA A 467 3.96 6.86 16.97
CA ALA A 467 2.80 7.73 17.06
C ALA A 467 1.89 7.37 18.23
N GLY A 468 1.45 8.39 18.95
CA GLY A 468 0.42 8.30 19.96
C GLY A 468 -0.94 8.72 19.39
N LEU A 469 -1.60 7.78 18.73
CA LEU A 469 -2.86 8.05 18.04
C LEU A 469 -4.07 7.98 18.98
N ARG A 470 -5.12 8.70 18.62
CA ARG A 470 -6.42 8.69 19.30
C ARG A 470 -6.32 9.13 20.78
N SER A 471 -6.27 8.18 21.72
CA SER A 471 -6.22 8.45 23.15
C SER A 471 -4.92 9.11 23.66
N MET A 472 -3.92 9.27 22.81
CA MET A 472 -2.61 9.83 23.16
C MET A 472 -2.32 11.18 22.48
N ASN A 473 -3.36 11.91 22.13
CA ASN A 473 -3.32 13.31 21.66
C ASN A 473 -2.49 13.58 20.39
N GLY A 474 -2.04 12.56 19.66
CA GLY A 474 -1.33 12.73 18.40
C GLY A 474 0.16 13.07 18.55
N ALA A 475 0.80 12.62 19.62
CA ALA A 475 2.25 12.73 19.77
C ALA A 475 2.99 11.93 18.69
N LEU A 476 4.06 12.49 18.12
CA LEU A 476 4.84 11.92 17.03
C LEU A 476 6.33 11.99 17.38
N ALA A 477 7.05 10.87 17.26
CA ALA A 477 8.50 10.87 17.35
C ALA A 477 9.07 10.26 16.06
N PHE A 478 9.85 11.04 15.34
CA PHE A 478 10.55 10.64 14.12
C PHE A 478 11.90 10.07 14.48
N VAL A 479 12.17 8.83 14.12
CA VAL A 479 13.33 8.06 14.57
C VAL A 479 14.17 7.59 13.39
N ASP A 480 15.48 7.80 13.44
CA ASP A 480 16.45 7.12 12.60
C ASP A 480 16.98 5.88 13.35
N THR A 481 16.74 4.70 12.78
CA THR A 481 17.17 3.43 13.41
C THR A 481 18.57 3.00 13.00
N SER A 482 19.31 3.76 12.18
CA SER A 482 20.71 3.48 11.85
C SER A 482 21.60 3.66 13.10
N ASP A 483 21.38 4.73 13.85
CA ASP A 483 22.03 5.07 15.09
C ASP A 483 21.08 5.08 16.30
N CYS A 484 19.80 4.74 16.08
CA CYS A 484 18.72 4.80 17.06
C CYS A 484 18.63 6.16 17.77
N THR A 485 18.43 7.23 16.98
CA THR A 485 18.22 8.59 17.47
C THR A 485 16.82 9.10 17.14
N ILE A 486 16.25 9.90 18.03
CA ILE A 486 15.04 10.66 17.76
C ILE A 486 15.45 11.92 17.02
N MET A 487 15.09 12.03 15.76
CA MET A 487 15.38 13.18 14.92
C MET A 487 14.53 14.39 15.30
N TYR A 488 13.24 14.17 15.55
CA TYR A 488 12.30 15.23 15.90
C TYR A 488 11.11 14.68 16.68
N ILE A 489 10.55 15.53 17.55
CA ILE A 489 9.31 15.25 18.27
C ILE A 489 8.30 16.33 17.85
N ALA A 490 7.15 15.90 17.42
CA ALA A 490 6.06 16.77 16.97
C ALA A 490 4.74 16.31 17.57
N GLU A 491 3.72 17.10 17.35
CA GLU A 491 2.35 16.78 17.73
C GLU A 491 1.41 17.19 16.61
N HIS A 492 0.48 16.29 16.27
CA HIS A 492 -0.70 16.61 15.48
C HIS A 492 -1.91 16.20 16.30
N TYR A 493 -2.48 17.16 16.99
CA TYR A 493 -3.54 16.93 17.97
C TYR A 493 -4.68 16.09 17.38
N MET A 494 -5.08 15.04 18.11
CA MET A 494 -6.13 14.09 17.74
C MET A 494 -5.87 13.30 16.45
N ALA A 495 -4.62 13.21 15.98
CA ALA A 495 -4.30 12.41 14.81
C ALA A 495 -4.88 10.99 14.92
N SER A 496 -5.60 10.59 13.86
CA SER A 496 -6.22 9.26 13.75
C SER A 496 -5.37 8.28 12.97
N ASP A 497 -4.59 8.78 11.99
CA ASP A 497 -3.84 7.96 11.05
C ASP A 497 -2.49 8.58 10.69
N VAL A 498 -1.53 7.69 10.38
CA VAL A 498 -0.20 8.04 9.88
C VAL A 498 0.10 7.16 8.67
N GLU A 499 0.47 7.77 7.56
CA GLU A 499 0.85 7.07 6.33
C GLU A 499 2.15 7.60 5.76
N TRP A 500 3.03 6.70 5.35
CA TRP A 500 4.22 7.02 4.57
C TRP A 500 3.89 7.06 3.09
N ASP A 501 4.52 7.99 2.37
CA ASP A 501 4.55 7.92 0.92
C ASP A 501 5.33 6.69 0.43
N PRO A 502 5.11 6.21 -0.79
CA PRO A 502 5.79 5.02 -1.32
C PRO A 502 7.31 5.15 -1.40
N THR A 503 7.83 6.37 -1.53
CA THR A 503 9.29 6.63 -1.60
C THR A 503 9.96 6.71 -0.23
N GLY A 504 9.17 6.83 0.86
CA GLY A 504 9.69 6.98 2.22
C GLY A 504 10.32 8.34 2.52
N ARG A 505 10.03 9.35 1.70
CA ARG A 505 10.51 10.73 1.90
C ARG A 505 9.56 11.57 2.75
N TYR A 506 8.28 11.28 2.68
CA TYR A 506 7.23 12.06 3.32
C TYR A 506 6.35 11.22 4.22
N VAL A 507 5.79 11.85 5.22
CA VAL A 507 4.81 11.27 6.13
C VAL A 507 3.58 12.14 6.14
N VAL A 508 2.41 11.53 6.04
CA VAL A 508 1.13 12.22 6.26
C VAL A 508 0.55 11.78 7.59
N THR A 509 0.16 12.75 8.38
CA THR A 509 -0.67 12.53 9.57
C THR A 509 -2.03 13.18 9.33
N SER A 510 -3.09 12.56 9.78
CA SER A 510 -4.43 13.07 9.50
C SER A 510 -5.40 12.92 10.67
N VAL A 511 -6.37 13.84 10.73
CA VAL A 511 -7.55 13.77 11.61
C VAL A 511 -8.77 13.52 10.73
N SER A 512 -9.25 12.28 10.73
CA SER A 512 -10.37 11.86 9.90
C SER A 512 -11.72 12.22 10.53
N TRP A 513 -12.65 12.74 9.71
CA TRP A 513 -14.03 12.98 10.08
C TRP A 513 -14.76 11.71 10.58
N TRP A 514 -14.34 10.55 10.11
CA TRP A 514 -14.89 9.28 10.57
C TRP A 514 -14.53 8.97 12.02
N SER A 515 -13.38 9.45 12.48
CA SER A 515 -12.89 9.27 13.85
C SER A 515 -13.27 10.45 14.77
N HIS A 516 -13.05 11.68 14.31
CA HIS A 516 -13.28 12.92 15.06
C HIS A 516 -13.98 13.94 14.18
N LYS A 517 -14.94 14.68 14.77
CA LYS A 517 -15.76 15.63 14.03
C LYS A 517 -15.21 17.06 14.01
N VAL A 518 -14.06 17.29 14.59
CA VAL A 518 -13.40 18.60 14.75
C VAL A 518 -11.98 18.51 14.20
N ASP A 519 -11.42 19.64 13.79
CA ASP A 519 -10.03 19.80 13.33
C ASP A 519 -9.61 18.84 12.22
N ASN A 520 -10.53 18.58 11.29
CA ASN A 520 -10.28 17.65 10.20
C ASN A 520 -9.28 18.21 9.21
N ALA A 521 -8.13 17.56 9.13
CA ALA A 521 -7.01 17.99 8.33
C ALA A 521 -6.07 16.84 8.02
N TYR A 522 -5.21 17.03 7.03
CA TYR A 522 -4.01 16.22 6.86
C TYR A 522 -2.79 17.13 6.78
N TRP A 523 -1.70 16.70 7.44
CA TRP A 523 -0.44 17.42 7.47
C TRP A 523 0.64 16.60 6.83
N LEU A 524 1.46 17.25 6.01
CA LEU A 524 2.59 16.63 5.32
C LEU A 524 3.89 16.98 6.05
N TRP A 525 4.68 15.96 6.35
CA TRP A 525 5.96 16.04 7.03
C TRP A 525 7.06 15.44 6.16
N THR A 526 8.29 15.91 6.32
CA THR A 526 9.46 15.16 5.86
C THR A 526 9.67 13.94 6.75
N PHE A 527 10.45 12.95 6.28
CA PHE A 527 10.86 11.79 7.09
C PHE A 527 11.60 12.19 8.37
N GLN A 528 12.20 13.38 8.44
CA GLN A 528 12.88 13.93 9.59
C GLN A 528 11.94 14.59 10.61
N GLY A 529 10.66 14.76 10.29
CA GLY A 529 9.67 15.40 11.14
C GLY A 529 9.52 16.91 10.95
N ARG A 530 10.08 17.47 9.86
CA ARG A 530 9.83 18.86 9.50
C ARG A 530 8.45 18.97 8.85
N LEU A 531 7.60 19.80 9.41
CA LEU A 531 6.29 20.11 8.82
C LEU A 531 6.47 20.91 7.52
N LEU A 532 5.88 20.42 6.44
CA LEU A 532 5.89 21.08 5.14
C LEU A 532 4.57 21.81 4.88
N GLN A 533 3.45 21.13 5.11
CA GLN A 533 2.13 21.63 4.76
C GLN A 533 1.10 21.28 5.82
N LYS A 534 0.16 22.20 6.05
CA LYS A 534 -1.08 21.98 6.81
C LYS A 534 -2.25 22.14 5.87
N ASN A 535 -2.92 21.05 5.55
CA ASN A 535 -4.05 21.05 4.64
C ASN A 535 -5.35 20.82 5.42
N ASN A 536 -6.01 21.91 5.77
CA ASN A 536 -7.33 21.86 6.37
C ASN A 536 -8.37 21.62 5.28
N LYS A 537 -9.13 20.54 5.40
CA LYS A 537 -10.21 20.18 4.48
C LYS A 537 -11.49 19.97 5.25
N ASP A 538 -12.56 20.63 4.80
CA ASP A 538 -13.86 20.46 5.45
C ASP A 538 -14.27 18.99 5.50
N ARG A 539 -14.53 18.49 6.71
CA ARG A 539 -14.93 17.10 6.96
C ARG A 539 -14.06 16.10 6.18
N PHE A 540 -12.74 16.25 6.28
CA PHE A 540 -11.76 15.34 5.70
C PHE A 540 -11.98 13.92 6.20
N CYS A 541 -12.02 12.94 5.31
CA CYS A 541 -12.32 11.54 5.62
C CYS A 541 -11.11 10.61 5.49
N GLN A 542 -10.41 10.64 4.36
CA GLN A 542 -9.36 9.66 4.04
C GLN A 542 -8.31 10.25 3.10
N LEU A 543 -7.05 9.81 3.29
CA LEU A 543 -5.96 10.06 2.36
C LEU A 543 -5.13 8.77 2.20
N PRO A 544 -5.34 7.93 1.18
CA PRO A 544 -4.41 6.88 0.80
C PRO A 544 -3.45 7.32 -0.30
N TRP A 545 -2.16 6.98 -0.15
CA TRP A 545 -1.17 7.11 -1.20
C TRP A 545 -1.40 6.10 -2.31
N SER A 546 -1.12 6.49 -3.56
CA SER A 546 -1.03 5.56 -4.68
C SER A 546 0.22 4.70 -4.51
N PRO A 547 0.11 3.37 -4.41
CA PRO A 547 1.28 2.51 -4.34
C PRO A 547 2.11 2.60 -5.61
N CYS A 548 3.43 2.51 -5.46
CA CYS A 548 4.33 2.41 -6.60
C CYS A 548 4.50 0.95 -7.04
N PRO A 549 4.52 0.66 -8.35
CA PRO A 549 4.87 -0.65 -8.84
C PRO A 549 6.32 -0.99 -8.48
N PRO A 550 6.67 -2.29 -8.34
CA PRO A 550 8.05 -2.68 -8.10
C PRO A 550 8.93 -2.24 -9.28
N THR A 551 10.17 -1.85 -8.98
CA THR A 551 11.14 -1.48 -10.01
C THR A 551 11.36 -2.60 -11.03
N LEU A 552 11.43 -2.24 -12.30
CA LEU A 552 11.77 -3.16 -13.40
C LEU A 552 13.28 -3.41 -13.53
N LEU A 553 14.09 -2.61 -12.85
CA LEU A 553 15.54 -2.76 -12.87
C LEU A 553 15.97 -3.98 -12.08
N SER A 554 16.90 -4.77 -12.63
CA SER A 554 17.56 -5.83 -11.88
C SER A 554 18.44 -5.23 -10.77
N GLN A 555 18.78 -6.03 -9.76
CA GLN A 555 19.68 -5.59 -8.67
C GLN A 555 21.05 -5.14 -9.20
N GLU A 556 21.52 -5.73 -10.28
CA GLU A 556 22.77 -5.33 -10.95
C GLU A 556 22.60 -4.00 -11.67
N GLN A 557 21.47 -3.81 -12.37
CA GLN A 557 21.15 -2.54 -13.03
C GLN A 557 20.97 -1.41 -12.02
N ILE A 558 20.32 -1.68 -10.88
CA ILE A 558 20.20 -0.71 -9.79
C ILE A 558 21.57 -0.32 -9.27
N LYS A 559 22.48 -1.27 -9.04
CA LYS A 559 23.86 -0.98 -8.61
C LYS A 559 24.62 -0.15 -9.63
N VAL A 560 24.54 -0.52 -10.91
CA VAL A 560 25.18 0.23 -12.01
C VAL A 560 24.57 1.63 -12.10
N PHE A 561 23.25 1.76 -12.00
CA PHE A 561 22.57 3.04 -12.01
C PHE A 561 22.99 3.92 -10.82
N LEU A 562 23.05 3.36 -9.61
CA LEU A 562 23.52 4.07 -8.42
C LEU A 562 24.99 4.50 -8.53
N ILE A 563 25.85 3.71 -9.20
CA ILE A 563 27.24 4.08 -9.45
C ILE A 563 27.32 5.21 -10.49
N LEU A 564 26.52 5.12 -11.56
CA LEU A 564 26.49 6.12 -12.62
C LEU A 564 25.81 7.44 -12.20
N THR A 565 24.79 7.35 -11.34
CA THR A 565 24.07 8.53 -10.82
C THR A 565 24.70 9.09 -9.56
N GLY A 566 25.64 8.39 -8.95
CA GLY A 566 26.47 8.93 -7.86
C GLY A 566 27.25 10.18 -8.29
N ASP A 567 27.53 10.31 -9.60
CA ASP A 567 28.09 11.54 -10.21
C ASP A 567 27.01 12.52 -10.69
N LEU A 568 25.73 12.11 -10.70
CA LEU A 568 24.56 12.87 -11.18
C LEU A 568 23.52 13.11 -10.07
N GLU A 569 23.85 12.81 -8.81
CA GLU A 569 22.99 13.25 -7.69
C GLU A 569 22.73 14.74 -7.84
N GLY A 570 21.49 15.09 -8.12
CA GLY A 570 21.10 16.49 -8.24
C GLY A 570 21.51 17.28 -7.00
N PRO A 571 21.82 18.57 -7.10
CA PRO A 571 22.27 19.39 -5.97
C PRO A 571 21.36 19.31 -4.75
N GLN A 572 20.12 18.89 -4.94
CA GLN A 572 19.11 18.75 -3.88
C GLN A 572 19.28 17.42 -3.12
N GLU A 573 19.52 16.30 -3.80
CA GLU A 573 19.74 15.00 -3.15
C GLU A 573 21.08 14.95 -2.42
N GLN A 574 22.11 15.58 -2.96
CA GLN A 574 23.39 15.76 -2.28
C GLN A 574 23.26 16.68 -1.06
N LYS A 575 22.45 17.75 -1.14
CA LYS A 575 22.08 18.56 0.02
C LYS A 575 21.30 17.78 1.04
N ASP A 576 20.37 16.95 0.63
CA ASP A 576 19.54 16.13 1.54
C ASP A 576 20.39 15.05 2.23
N ARG A 577 21.32 14.40 1.53
CA ARG A 577 22.28 13.46 2.15
C ARG A 577 23.27 14.15 3.09
N LEU A 578 23.82 15.29 2.71
CA LEU A 578 24.70 16.08 3.55
C LEU A 578 23.95 16.68 4.76
N SER A 579 22.67 17.03 4.60
CA SER A 579 21.82 17.45 5.70
C SER A 579 21.46 16.29 6.62
N GLN A 580 21.28 15.07 6.08
CA GLN A 580 21.00 13.86 6.86
C GLN A 580 22.08 13.55 7.91
N SER A 581 23.36 13.76 7.58
CA SER A 581 24.45 13.40 8.50
C SER A 581 24.87 14.50 9.48
N LYS A 582 24.64 15.77 9.15
CA LYS A 582 25.11 16.91 9.96
C LYS A 582 23.99 17.66 10.71
N VAL A 583 22.79 17.71 10.14
CA VAL A 583 21.70 18.55 10.67
C VAL A 583 21.03 17.94 11.90
N SER A 584 21.01 16.60 12.06
CA SER A 584 20.32 15.98 13.20
C SER A 584 20.97 16.30 14.54
N LYS A 585 22.31 16.29 14.61
CA LYS A 585 23.03 16.51 15.87
C LYS A 585 23.11 17.98 16.25
N GLU A 586 23.42 18.84 15.29
CA GLU A 586 23.51 20.30 15.55
C GLU A 586 22.14 20.94 15.82
N LEU A 587 21.08 20.52 15.11
CA LEU A 587 19.72 21.00 15.37
C LEU A 587 19.16 20.50 16.70
N VAL A 588 19.40 19.25 17.05
CA VAL A 588 19.02 18.68 18.37
C VAL A 588 19.76 19.39 19.47
N ASP A 589 21.07 19.61 19.32
CA ASP A 589 21.87 20.33 20.33
C ASP A 589 21.46 21.81 20.41
N LYS A 590 21.17 22.47 19.29
CA LYS A 590 20.67 23.83 19.26
C LYS A 590 19.26 23.97 19.87
N SER A 591 18.37 23.02 19.55
CA SER A 591 17.03 22.96 20.16
C SER A 591 17.11 22.69 21.66
N ARG A 592 18.02 21.80 22.10
CA ARG A 592 18.25 21.53 23.51
C ARG A 592 18.79 22.77 24.25
N LEU A 593 19.76 23.47 23.68
CA LEU A 593 20.28 24.71 24.22
C LEU A 593 19.21 25.78 24.36
N MET A 594 18.40 25.99 23.31
CA MET A 594 17.28 26.93 23.38
C MET A 594 16.26 26.57 24.44
N MET A 595 15.93 25.28 24.59
CA MET A 595 15.02 24.80 25.64
C MET A 595 15.62 24.97 27.05
N GLU A 596 16.92 24.78 27.22
CA GLU A 596 17.60 25.06 28.50
C GLU A 596 17.62 26.56 28.82
N GLU A 597 17.87 27.42 27.84
CA GLU A 597 17.78 28.87 28.00
C GLU A 597 16.35 29.32 28.35
N TYR A 598 15.35 28.77 27.66
CA TYR A 598 13.95 29.06 27.98
C TYR A 598 13.57 28.61 29.40
N ARG A 599 14.03 27.42 29.84
CA ARG A 599 13.80 26.95 31.21
C ARG A 599 14.45 27.88 32.23
N ARG A 600 15.71 28.27 32.01
CA ARG A 600 16.41 29.22 32.90
C ARG A 600 15.68 30.56 32.97
N TYR A 601 15.22 31.07 31.83
CA TYR A 601 14.40 32.30 31.75
C TYR A 601 13.10 32.13 32.55
N LYS A 602 12.37 31.05 32.33
CA LYS A 602 11.12 30.75 33.04
C LYS A 602 11.35 30.63 34.56
N ASP A 603 12.38 29.92 34.96
CA ASP A 603 12.71 29.77 36.39
C ASP A 603 13.10 31.11 37.01
N SER A 604 13.90 31.95 36.32
CA SER A 604 14.25 33.29 36.81
C SER A 604 13.02 34.21 36.87
N ALA A 605 12.11 34.15 35.92
CA ALA A 605 10.88 34.89 35.93
C ALA A 605 9.96 34.48 37.09
N ILE A 606 9.85 33.18 37.36
CA ILE A 606 9.09 32.67 38.50
C ILE A 606 9.73 33.09 39.82
N GLN A 607 11.05 33.04 39.92
CA GLN A 607 11.77 33.52 41.12
C GLN A 607 11.53 35.01 41.35
N LEU A 608 11.65 35.84 40.33
CA LEU A 608 11.38 37.25 40.38
C LEU A 608 9.91 37.56 40.76
N TYR A 609 8.99 36.79 40.18
CA TYR A 609 7.55 36.88 40.50
C TYR A 609 7.30 36.56 41.98
N ASN A 610 7.94 35.51 42.52
CA ASN A 610 7.83 35.11 43.91
C ASN A 610 8.50 36.11 44.88
N GLN A 611 9.67 36.66 44.51
CA GLN A 611 10.35 37.70 45.29
C GLN A 611 9.51 38.98 45.40
N GLN A 612 8.80 39.34 44.38
CA GLN A 612 7.95 40.53 44.37
C GLN A 612 6.52 40.29 44.92
N ARG A 613 6.22 39.10 45.41
CA ARG A 613 4.89 38.71 45.88
C ARG A 613 4.42 39.60 47.04
N GLU A 614 5.27 39.88 48.03
CA GLU A 614 4.92 40.70 49.16
C GLU A 614 4.68 42.19 48.74
N LEU A 615 5.49 42.69 47.86
CA LEU A 615 5.32 44.05 47.30
C LEU A 615 4.00 44.18 46.50
N ARG A 616 3.66 43.18 45.70
CA ARG A 616 2.39 43.17 45.00
C ARG A 616 1.19 43.09 45.91
N LEU A 617 1.26 42.28 46.96
CA LEU A 617 0.21 42.20 47.96
C LEU A 617 -0.01 43.56 48.69
N GLN A 618 1.08 44.25 49.04
CA GLN A 618 0.99 45.58 49.65
C GLN A 618 0.37 46.61 48.68
N LEU A 619 0.80 46.61 47.44
CA LEU A 619 0.25 47.55 46.39
C LEU A 619 -1.19 47.27 46.04
N ARG A 620 -1.68 46.04 46.20
CA ARG A 620 -3.07 45.62 45.91
C ARG A 620 -3.94 45.61 47.18
N GLY A 621 -3.50 46.23 48.26
CA GLY A 621 -4.30 46.32 49.49
C GLY A 621 -4.54 44.97 50.17
N GLY A 622 -3.66 43.99 50.00
CA GLY A 622 -3.76 42.65 50.60
C GLY A 622 -4.63 41.62 49.83
N VAL A 623 -5.11 41.99 48.64
CA VAL A 623 -5.92 41.10 47.81
C VAL A 623 -5.03 40.26 46.88
N VAL A 624 -5.21 38.93 46.90
CA VAL A 624 -4.54 38.00 46.00
C VAL A 624 -5.39 37.85 44.74
N THR A 625 -5.05 38.62 43.69
CA THR A 625 -5.80 38.61 42.43
C THR A 625 -5.64 37.34 41.66
N ASP A 626 -4.59 36.55 41.90
CA ASP A 626 -4.34 35.26 41.26
C ASP A 626 -5.37 34.17 41.69
N GLU A 627 -6.12 34.39 42.76
CA GLU A 627 -7.22 33.52 43.24
C GLU A 627 -8.60 34.00 42.80
N LEU A 628 -8.71 35.23 42.22
CA LEU A 628 -9.95 35.81 41.79
C LEU A 628 -10.34 35.44 40.35
N ASP A 629 -9.38 34.96 39.55
CA ASP A 629 -9.56 34.62 38.12
C ASP A 629 -10.11 33.22 37.87
N SER A 630 -10.85 32.62 38.81
CA SER A 630 -11.48 31.32 38.59
C SER A 630 -12.82 31.37 37.84
N ASN A 631 -13.32 32.54 37.46
CA ASN A 631 -14.56 32.66 36.66
C ASN A 631 -14.22 32.91 35.18
N VAL A 632 -14.35 31.86 34.40
CA VAL A 632 -14.02 31.77 32.95
C VAL A 632 -15.02 32.53 32.06
N GLU A 633 -15.98 33.25 32.61
CA GLU A 633 -17.08 33.86 31.83
C GLU A 633 -16.82 35.28 31.31
N ASP A 634 -15.70 35.91 31.65
CA ASP A 634 -15.41 37.33 31.29
C ASP A 634 -14.07 37.51 30.52
N TRP A 635 -13.76 36.62 29.58
CA TRP A 635 -12.63 36.84 28.68
C TRP A 635 -13.08 37.64 27.45
N GLU A 636 -12.69 38.90 27.37
CA GLU A 636 -12.68 39.65 26.10
C GLU A 636 -11.38 39.30 25.36
N GLU A 637 -11.50 38.75 24.15
CA GLU A 637 -10.37 38.44 23.28
C GLU A 637 -9.92 39.75 22.60
N GLU A 638 -8.81 40.35 23.07
CA GLU A 638 -8.20 41.50 22.44
C GLU A 638 -7.10 41.05 21.48
N THR A 639 -7.34 41.21 20.17
CA THR A 639 -6.35 40.90 19.15
C THR A 639 -5.40 42.07 19.02
N ILE A 640 -4.15 41.91 19.44
CA ILE A 640 -3.10 42.92 19.29
C ILE A 640 -2.29 42.58 18.02
N GLU A 641 -2.46 43.38 16.99
CA GLU A 641 -1.64 43.25 15.78
C GLU A 641 -0.33 44.05 15.96
N PHE A 642 0.79 43.35 15.82
CA PHE A 642 2.11 43.97 15.80
C PHE A 642 2.58 44.12 14.35
N PHE A 643 2.80 45.37 13.94
CA PHE A 643 3.43 45.67 12.67
C PHE A 643 4.95 45.34 12.78
N ILE A 644 5.38 44.34 12.00
CA ILE A 644 6.79 43.87 12.07
C ILE A 644 7.65 44.56 11.01
N SER A 645 7.16 44.67 9.78
CA SER A 645 7.83 45.41 8.71
C SER A 645 6.88 45.63 7.55
N GLU A 646 7.05 46.79 6.88
CA GLU A 646 6.39 47.11 5.62
C GLU A 646 7.46 47.31 4.55
N GLU A 647 7.34 46.64 3.44
CA GLU A 647 8.18 46.84 2.26
C GLU A 647 7.31 47.47 1.16
N ILE A 648 7.55 48.73 0.87
CA ILE A 648 6.84 49.44 -0.18
C ILE A 648 7.60 49.24 -1.49
N ILE A 649 7.05 48.40 -2.37
CA ILE A 649 7.56 48.18 -3.72
C ILE A 649 6.84 49.18 -4.64
N ASN A 650 7.55 50.18 -5.12
CA ASN A 650 7.05 51.09 -6.16
C ASN A 650 7.04 50.36 -7.51
N LEU A 651 5.85 50.05 -8.02
CA LEU A 651 5.63 49.43 -9.33
C LEU A 651 5.98 50.34 -10.55
N GLY A 652 6.54 51.50 -10.32
CA GLY A 652 6.90 52.46 -11.37
C GLY A 652 8.30 52.29 -11.98
N ASP A 653 9.15 51.39 -11.48
CA ASP A 653 10.53 51.20 -11.93
C ASP A 653 10.75 49.90 -12.71
N LEU A 654 9.71 49.33 -13.27
CA LEU A 654 9.77 48.21 -14.22
C LEU A 654 9.30 48.70 -15.61
N GLU A 655 10.14 49.47 -16.31
CA GLU A 655 10.20 49.55 -17.77
C GLU A 655 11.43 48.80 -18.30
#